data_4579ab95fa4da939290472634350610a
#
_entry.id   4579ab95fa4da939290472634350610a
#
_cell.length_a   1.000
_cell.length_b   1.000
_cell.length_c   1.000
_cell.angle_alpha   90.00
_cell.angle_beta   90.00
_cell.angle_gamma   90.00
#
_symmetry.space_group_name_H-M   'P 1'
#
loop_
_entity.id
_entity.type
_entity.pdbx_description
1 polymer ?
#
loop_
_entity_poly.entity_id
_entity_poly.type
_entity_poly.pdbx_seq_one_letter_code
_entity_poly.pdbx_strand_id
1 'polypeptide(L)'
;MKCKILHESAGRIRVHLNCRRMTLHQADVLEYYLRNVDGVREVSVFDRTQDAVIVYRADRAALVHALAAFSFDKAETMDLVPDHTTRKLNREFEDKLSWTVIRRVISKLFFPLPVTTALAIYHSIKYIREGLSALLHGKLSVAVLDATAVTVSMVRGDFSTASSVMFMLRLAEILEDWTHKKSVADLAGAMSLNVDHVWLKTGETETLVPIGDIQAGDCVVVRTGGLIPLDGKVVSGEAMVNQASMTGESMPVPKREGSYVYAGTVAEEGECVVRVEKALGGGRYDRIVRMIEESEKLKSTAEDKASRLADKLVPYTLGGTILTYLLTRNVTKMLAVLMVDFSCALKLSMPIAVLSAMRESSSHHISVKGGRFLEAVAQANTIVFDKTGTLTYATPKVARIVTFGGNEESEMLRLAACLEEHYPHSIANAVVAEARDRGLTHEEYHSQVQYVVAHGISSMVDEKTVLIGSAHFVFEDEGCRVPEGEEDKFESLPPEYSHLYLCIAGELAAVICIHDPLRKEAKAAVRALHELGIDKVVMMTGDSRKTAKAVAAEVGVDDVYAEVLPEDKAAFVRSEKAAGRKVIMIGDGVNDSPALSEADAGIAISTGAAIAREIADITISSEDLFALVTLRSLSQELMARIHRNYRFIVSFNFSLIVLGVLGILPPTTSALLHNMSTLAIGLKSMTNLLPESEQNSAN
;
A
#
# COMPACT_ATOMS: atom_id res chain seq x y z
N MET A 1 11.55 13.37 -33.58
CA MET A 1 11.01 14.74 -33.58
C MET A 1 12.13 15.76 -33.78
N LYS A 2 11.89 16.92 -34.47
CA LYS A 2 12.92 17.98 -34.60
C LYS A 2 12.93 18.83 -33.32
N CYS A 3 14.07 18.88 -32.62
CA CYS A 3 14.27 19.68 -31.42
C CYS A 3 15.54 20.54 -31.55
N LYS A 4 15.59 21.65 -30.81
CA LYS A 4 16.74 22.56 -30.76
C LYS A 4 17.24 22.63 -29.32
N ILE A 5 18.51 22.37 -29.09
CA ILE A 5 19.12 22.56 -27.79
C ILE A 5 19.21 24.06 -27.50
N LEU A 6 18.58 24.51 -26.42
CA LEU A 6 18.61 25.92 -25.99
C LEU A 6 19.76 26.15 -24.99
N HIS A 7 19.99 25.19 -24.09
CA HIS A 7 21.04 25.29 -23.08
C HIS A 7 21.48 23.88 -22.67
N GLU A 8 22.78 23.71 -22.43
CA GLU A 8 23.36 22.45 -21.98
C GLU A 8 24.43 22.73 -20.93
N SER A 9 24.41 21.96 -19.85
CA SER A 9 25.43 21.91 -18.79
C SER A 9 25.68 20.48 -18.39
N ALA A 10 26.72 20.19 -17.61
CA ALA A 10 27.02 18.83 -17.19
C ALA A 10 25.81 18.17 -16.48
N GLY A 11 25.26 17.13 -17.10
CA GLY A 11 24.12 16.38 -16.57
C GLY A 11 22.74 17.05 -16.70
N ARG A 12 22.63 18.18 -17.41
CA ARG A 12 21.36 18.87 -17.63
C ARG A 12 21.28 19.47 -19.02
N ILE A 13 20.18 19.21 -19.73
CA ILE A 13 19.91 19.74 -21.05
C ILE A 13 18.52 20.38 -21.10
N ARG A 14 18.40 21.55 -21.77
CA ARG A 14 17.13 22.17 -22.13
C ARG A 14 16.97 22.15 -23.62
N VAL A 15 15.88 21.58 -24.10
CA VAL A 15 15.57 21.46 -25.52
C VAL A 15 14.25 22.15 -25.83
N HIS A 16 14.19 22.83 -26.95
CA HIS A 16 12.97 23.40 -27.54
C HIS A 16 12.44 22.45 -28.60
N LEU A 17 11.16 22.11 -28.48
CA LEU A 17 10.47 21.16 -29.34
C LEU A 17 9.77 21.91 -30.47
N ASN A 18 10.13 21.62 -31.71
CA ASN A 18 9.61 22.33 -32.87
C ASN A 18 8.20 21.80 -33.24
N CYS A 19 7.21 22.06 -32.38
CA CYS A 19 5.80 21.75 -32.60
C CYS A 19 4.95 23.03 -32.63
N ARG A 20 3.86 23.06 -33.41
CA ARG A 20 3.02 24.26 -33.59
C ARG A 20 2.28 24.65 -32.29
N ARG A 21 1.86 23.71 -31.52
CA ARG A 21 1.21 23.83 -30.19
C ARG A 21 1.28 22.50 -29.50
N MET A 22 1.69 22.46 -28.26
CA MET A 22 1.72 21.24 -27.44
C MET A 22 0.48 21.21 -26.56
N THR A 23 -0.27 20.11 -26.58
CA THR A 23 -1.36 19.89 -25.65
C THR A 23 -0.81 19.44 -24.28
N LEU A 24 -1.61 19.53 -23.21
CA LEU A 24 -1.21 19.03 -21.90
C LEU A 24 -0.89 17.55 -21.94
N HIS A 25 -1.74 16.76 -22.60
CA HIS A 25 -1.54 15.31 -22.77
C HIS A 25 -0.24 14.99 -23.52
N GLN A 26 0.06 15.70 -24.61
CA GLN A 26 1.33 15.55 -25.33
C GLN A 26 2.56 15.87 -24.47
N ALA A 27 2.45 16.91 -23.61
CA ALA A 27 3.53 17.22 -22.68
C ALA A 27 3.74 16.11 -21.65
N ASP A 28 2.66 15.50 -21.16
CA ASP A 28 2.72 14.38 -20.21
C ASP A 28 3.27 13.11 -20.85
N VAL A 29 2.85 12.79 -22.08
CA VAL A 29 3.38 11.65 -22.86
C VAL A 29 4.87 11.80 -23.10
N LEU A 30 5.33 13.00 -23.47
CA LEU A 30 6.76 13.28 -23.68
C LEU A 30 7.55 13.15 -22.36
N GLU A 31 7.00 13.69 -21.27
CA GLU A 31 7.64 13.62 -19.96
C GLU A 31 7.77 12.17 -19.49
N TYR A 32 6.71 11.37 -19.64
CA TYR A 32 6.72 9.93 -19.32
C TYR A 32 7.74 9.17 -20.18
N TYR A 33 7.72 9.39 -21.50
CA TYR A 33 8.67 8.74 -22.40
C TYR A 33 10.13 9.02 -22.03
N LEU A 34 10.45 10.28 -21.73
CA LEU A 34 11.81 10.67 -21.39
C LEU A 34 12.25 10.20 -20.02
N ARG A 35 11.33 10.05 -19.04
CA ARG A 35 11.64 9.48 -17.73
C ARG A 35 12.03 8.01 -17.80
N ASN A 36 11.49 7.27 -18.77
CA ASN A 36 11.78 5.86 -18.98
C ASN A 36 13.07 5.63 -19.81
N VAL A 37 13.81 6.65 -20.16
CA VAL A 37 15.13 6.52 -20.79
C VAL A 37 16.18 6.27 -19.73
N ASP A 38 16.95 5.18 -19.90
CA ASP A 38 17.99 4.79 -18.95
C ASP A 38 18.94 5.94 -18.61
N GLY A 39 19.15 6.13 -17.29
CA GLY A 39 20.03 7.17 -16.77
C GLY A 39 19.46 8.58 -16.75
N VAL A 40 18.19 8.79 -17.12
CA VAL A 40 17.47 10.04 -16.89
C VAL A 40 16.96 10.07 -15.43
N ARG A 41 17.24 11.18 -14.72
CA ARG A 41 16.83 11.35 -13.32
C ARG A 41 15.55 12.17 -13.19
N GLU A 42 15.45 13.25 -13.91
CA GLU A 42 14.36 14.20 -13.82
C GLU A 42 14.04 14.78 -15.17
N VAL A 43 12.76 14.92 -15.47
CA VAL A 43 12.26 15.57 -16.69
C VAL A 43 11.16 16.54 -16.30
N SER A 44 11.22 17.74 -16.87
CA SER A 44 10.16 18.74 -16.78
C SER A 44 9.84 19.27 -18.16
N VAL A 45 8.62 19.03 -18.64
CA VAL A 45 8.14 19.50 -19.95
C VAL A 45 7.20 20.69 -19.77
N PHE A 46 7.43 21.78 -20.48
CA PHE A 46 6.66 23.01 -20.42
C PHE A 46 5.82 23.18 -21.70
N ASP A 47 4.53 22.92 -21.61
CA ASP A 47 3.57 22.95 -22.73
C ASP A 47 3.47 24.32 -23.40
N ARG A 48 3.54 25.42 -22.62
CA ARG A 48 3.42 26.81 -23.12
C ARG A 48 4.64 27.27 -23.90
N THR A 49 5.84 26.94 -23.44
CA THR A 49 7.10 27.30 -24.08
C THR A 49 7.61 26.24 -25.04
N GLN A 50 6.99 25.04 -25.00
CA GLN A 50 7.39 23.87 -25.79
C GLN A 50 8.84 23.44 -25.50
N ASP A 51 9.28 23.64 -24.27
CA ASP A 51 10.61 23.26 -23.82
C ASP A 51 10.56 22.02 -22.93
N ALA A 52 11.59 21.19 -23.00
CA ALA A 52 11.84 20.13 -22.04
C ALA A 52 13.19 20.37 -21.36
N VAL A 53 13.21 20.26 -20.04
CA VAL A 53 14.42 20.27 -19.20
C VAL A 53 14.63 18.85 -18.68
N ILE A 54 15.80 18.28 -18.95
CA ILE A 54 16.13 16.89 -18.64
C ILE A 54 17.42 16.90 -17.83
N VAL A 55 17.37 16.28 -16.65
CA VAL A 55 18.54 16.01 -15.79
C VAL A 55 18.89 14.53 -15.95
N TYR A 56 20.14 14.22 -16.31
CA TYR A 56 20.55 12.88 -16.69
C TYR A 56 21.95 12.54 -16.20
N ARG A 57 22.22 11.25 -16.03
CA ARG A 57 23.55 10.66 -15.83
C ARG A 57 23.92 9.68 -16.96
N ALA A 58 23.02 9.51 -17.92
CA ALA A 58 23.21 8.67 -19.09
C ALA A 58 24.22 9.26 -20.08
N ASP A 59 24.61 8.44 -21.07
CA ASP A 59 25.33 8.97 -22.24
C ASP A 59 24.43 9.96 -22.99
N ARG A 60 24.98 11.14 -23.28
CA ARG A 60 24.33 12.21 -24.05
C ARG A 60 23.78 11.70 -25.40
N ALA A 61 24.52 10.79 -26.05
CA ALA A 61 24.12 10.25 -27.35
C ALA A 61 22.82 9.44 -27.25
N ALA A 62 22.65 8.63 -26.22
CA ALA A 62 21.43 7.86 -25.98
C ALA A 62 20.20 8.78 -25.76
N LEU A 63 20.35 9.85 -25.00
CA LEU A 63 19.28 10.82 -24.76
C LEU A 63 18.89 11.55 -26.06
N VAL A 64 19.87 12.00 -26.86
CA VAL A 64 19.61 12.66 -28.15
C VAL A 64 18.94 11.70 -29.13
N HIS A 65 19.35 10.43 -29.13
CA HIS A 65 18.70 9.40 -29.94
C HIS A 65 17.24 9.15 -29.52
N ALA A 66 16.97 9.08 -28.23
CA ALA A 66 15.61 8.94 -27.70
C ALA A 66 14.72 10.13 -28.09
N LEU A 67 15.21 11.37 -27.96
CA LEU A 67 14.50 12.58 -28.41
C LEU A 67 14.24 12.58 -29.93
N ALA A 68 15.18 12.10 -30.72
CA ALA A 68 15.04 12.00 -32.19
C ALA A 68 14.03 10.93 -32.61
N ALA A 69 13.98 9.81 -31.87
CA ALA A 69 13.07 8.68 -32.13
C ALA A 69 11.62 8.99 -31.72
N PHE A 70 11.39 9.92 -30.80
CA PHE A 70 10.06 10.26 -30.31
C PHE A 70 9.17 10.90 -31.40
N SER A 71 7.90 10.47 -31.46
CA SER A 71 6.85 11.07 -32.31
C SER A 71 5.50 11.02 -31.62
N PHE A 72 4.79 12.15 -31.62
CA PHE A 72 3.42 12.24 -31.11
C PHE A 72 2.39 11.48 -31.96
N ASP A 73 2.70 11.24 -33.25
CA ASP A 73 1.79 10.60 -34.19
C ASP A 73 1.74 9.07 -34.05
N LYS A 74 2.62 8.50 -33.24
CA LYS A 74 2.58 7.06 -32.95
C LYS A 74 1.51 6.81 -31.89
N ALA A 75 0.43 6.14 -32.27
CA ALA A 75 -0.69 5.76 -31.39
C ALA A 75 -0.25 5.03 -30.11
N GLU A 76 0.80 4.22 -30.20
CA GLU A 76 1.40 3.48 -29.08
C GLU A 76 2.02 4.39 -28.00
N THR A 77 2.41 5.63 -28.35
CA THR A 77 2.98 6.56 -27.37
C THR A 77 1.92 7.37 -26.62
N MET A 78 0.71 7.50 -27.16
CA MET A 78 -0.33 8.33 -26.58
C MET A 78 -1.18 7.59 -25.53
N ASP A 79 -1.25 6.26 -25.59
CA ASP A 79 -1.99 5.43 -24.63
C ASP A 79 -1.20 5.12 -23.33
N LEU A 80 0.06 5.58 -23.24
CA LEU A 80 0.93 5.34 -22.10
C LEU A 80 0.64 6.21 -20.88
N VAL A 81 -0.17 7.26 -21.02
CA VAL A 81 -0.40 8.25 -19.95
C VAL A 81 -1.89 8.44 -19.71
N PRO A 82 -2.37 8.37 -18.46
CA PRO A 82 -3.78 8.58 -18.12
C PRO A 82 -4.29 9.96 -18.50
N ASP A 83 -5.58 10.06 -18.85
CA ASP A 83 -6.25 11.33 -19.19
C ASP A 83 -6.30 12.34 -18.02
N HIS A 84 -6.12 11.87 -16.78
CA HIS A 84 -6.14 12.67 -15.55
C HIS A 84 -4.73 12.82 -14.97
N THR A 85 -3.96 13.79 -15.48
CA THR A 85 -2.60 14.04 -15.00
C THR A 85 -2.56 15.15 -13.94
N THR A 86 -1.54 15.11 -13.07
CA THR A 86 -1.27 16.17 -12.07
C THR A 86 -1.14 17.55 -12.76
N ARG A 87 -0.64 17.62 -13.99
CA ARG A 87 -0.53 18.83 -14.80
C ARG A 87 -1.89 19.42 -15.14
N LYS A 88 -2.84 18.60 -15.60
CA LYS A 88 -4.21 19.02 -15.92
C LYS A 88 -4.90 19.56 -14.67
N LEU A 89 -4.74 18.87 -13.56
CA LEU A 89 -5.28 19.26 -12.26
C LEU A 89 -4.73 20.61 -11.78
N ASN A 90 -3.42 20.83 -11.86
CA ASN A 90 -2.81 22.11 -11.52
C ASN A 90 -3.28 23.24 -12.44
N ARG A 91 -3.47 22.94 -13.72
CA ARG A 91 -3.99 23.91 -14.69
C ARG A 91 -5.42 24.33 -14.39
N GLU A 92 -6.29 23.35 -14.13
CA GLU A 92 -7.68 23.63 -13.74
C GLU A 92 -7.75 24.46 -12.46
N PHE A 93 -6.86 24.19 -11.50
CA PHE A 93 -6.73 24.98 -10.29
C PHE A 93 -6.29 26.42 -10.59
N GLU A 94 -5.20 26.61 -11.34
CA GLU A 94 -4.70 27.92 -11.72
C GLU A 94 -5.76 28.74 -12.46
N ASP A 95 -6.50 28.13 -13.38
CA ASP A 95 -7.56 28.77 -14.14
C ASP A 95 -8.75 29.16 -13.23
N LYS A 96 -9.21 28.27 -12.37
CA LYS A 96 -10.29 28.56 -11.40
C LYS A 96 -9.90 29.66 -10.41
N LEU A 97 -8.67 29.58 -9.88
CA LEU A 97 -8.13 30.58 -8.94
C LEU A 97 -8.00 31.95 -9.61
N SER A 98 -7.31 32.00 -10.76
CA SER A 98 -7.07 33.22 -11.52
C SER A 98 -8.39 33.89 -11.93
N TRP A 99 -9.34 33.08 -12.46
CA TRP A 99 -10.65 33.60 -12.85
C TRP A 99 -11.45 34.16 -11.68
N THR A 100 -11.40 33.48 -10.52
CA THR A 100 -12.06 33.94 -9.29
C THR A 100 -11.49 35.27 -8.81
N VAL A 101 -10.16 35.43 -8.82
CA VAL A 101 -9.48 36.67 -8.43
C VAL A 101 -9.75 37.77 -9.44
N ILE A 102 -9.58 37.50 -10.75
CA ILE A 102 -9.82 38.48 -11.83
C ILE A 102 -11.26 39.00 -11.77
N ARG A 103 -12.24 38.09 -11.66
CA ARG A 103 -13.66 38.45 -11.52
C ARG A 103 -13.91 39.38 -10.31
N ARG A 104 -13.24 39.09 -9.18
CA ARG A 104 -13.34 39.94 -7.97
C ARG A 104 -12.78 41.34 -8.20
N VAL A 105 -11.60 41.42 -8.84
CA VAL A 105 -10.94 42.69 -9.16
C VAL A 105 -11.80 43.50 -10.12
N ILE A 106 -12.26 42.89 -11.22
CA ILE A 106 -13.12 43.54 -12.21
C ILE A 106 -14.42 44.04 -11.58
N SER A 107 -15.08 43.17 -10.75
CA SER A 107 -16.32 43.55 -10.07
C SER A 107 -16.13 44.74 -9.11
N LYS A 108 -14.99 44.81 -8.40
CA LYS A 108 -14.70 45.90 -7.47
C LYS A 108 -14.31 47.20 -8.16
N LEU A 109 -13.64 47.15 -9.34
CA LEU A 109 -13.14 48.32 -10.03
C LEU A 109 -14.12 48.91 -11.04
N PHE A 110 -14.90 48.08 -11.73
CA PHE A 110 -15.67 48.48 -12.88
C PHE A 110 -17.21 48.46 -12.67
N PHE A 111 -17.70 47.70 -11.69
CA PHE A 111 -19.16 47.60 -11.49
C PHE A 111 -19.70 48.64 -10.51
N PRO A 112 -20.79 49.33 -10.89
CA PRO A 112 -21.44 50.29 -9.98
C PRO A 112 -22.08 49.56 -8.78
N LEU A 113 -22.26 50.28 -7.68
CA LEU A 113 -22.77 49.73 -6.40
C LEU A 113 -24.06 48.91 -6.52
N PRO A 114 -25.09 49.31 -7.31
CA PRO A 114 -26.29 48.47 -7.46
C PRO A 114 -26.03 47.10 -8.06
N VAL A 115 -25.11 47.00 -9.03
CA VAL A 115 -24.74 45.75 -9.69
C VAL A 115 -23.97 44.82 -8.74
N THR A 116 -23.00 45.37 -8.00
CA THR A 116 -22.26 44.61 -6.99
C THR A 116 -23.16 44.11 -5.88
N THR A 117 -24.16 44.92 -5.47
CA THR A 117 -25.18 44.53 -4.48
C THR A 117 -26.06 43.39 -5.00
N ALA A 118 -26.56 43.50 -6.22
CA ALA A 118 -27.38 42.44 -6.84
C ALA A 118 -26.58 41.12 -6.98
N LEU A 119 -25.32 41.19 -7.39
CA LEU A 119 -24.42 40.04 -7.44
C LEU A 119 -24.15 39.42 -6.07
N ALA A 120 -23.98 40.25 -5.03
CA ALA A 120 -23.80 39.76 -3.66
C ALA A 120 -25.06 39.02 -3.18
N ILE A 121 -26.25 39.56 -3.43
CA ILE A 121 -27.53 38.87 -3.12
C ILE A 121 -27.62 37.54 -3.87
N TYR A 122 -27.35 37.54 -5.17
CA TYR A 122 -27.40 36.31 -5.98
C TYR A 122 -26.45 35.23 -5.43
N HIS A 123 -25.21 35.57 -5.13
CA HIS A 123 -24.23 34.59 -4.64
C HIS A 123 -24.53 34.13 -3.22
N SER A 124 -25.18 34.95 -2.38
CA SER A 124 -25.54 34.56 -0.99
C SER A 124 -26.56 33.43 -0.95
N ILE A 125 -27.38 33.26 -2.01
CA ILE A 125 -28.42 32.21 -2.07
C ILE A 125 -27.81 30.81 -1.90
N LYS A 126 -26.63 30.54 -2.50
CA LYS A 126 -25.94 29.26 -2.35
C LYS A 126 -25.67 28.95 -0.89
N TYR A 127 -24.98 29.83 -0.19
CA TYR A 127 -24.55 29.61 1.20
C TYR A 127 -25.73 29.56 2.18
N ILE A 128 -26.74 30.43 2.00
CA ILE A 128 -27.94 30.40 2.83
C ILE A 128 -28.74 29.11 2.65
N ARG A 129 -28.86 28.63 1.40
CA ARG A 129 -29.54 27.36 1.11
C ARG A 129 -28.81 26.15 1.70
N GLU A 130 -27.50 26.11 1.62
CA GLU A 130 -26.66 25.05 2.18
C GLU A 130 -26.78 25.00 3.71
N GLY A 131 -26.67 26.17 4.38
CA GLY A 131 -26.83 26.26 5.83
C GLY A 131 -28.24 25.91 6.31
N LEU A 132 -29.28 26.38 5.60
CA LEU A 132 -30.66 26.01 5.90
C LEU A 132 -30.94 24.53 5.71
N SER A 133 -30.40 23.94 4.64
CA SER A 133 -30.49 22.50 4.40
C SER A 133 -29.84 21.71 5.54
N ALA A 134 -28.65 22.12 6.02
CA ALA A 134 -27.99 21.47 7.14
C ALA A 134 -28.83 21.55 8.43
N LEU A 135 -29.41 22.70 8.71
CA LEU A 135 -30.31 22.89 9.87
C LEU A 135 -31.56 22.02 9.77
N LEU A 136 -32.19 21.94 8.62
CA LEU A 136 -33.40 21.12 8.40
C LEU A 136 -33.13 19.64 8.62
N HIS A 137 -31.90 19.19 8.35
CA HIS A 137 -31.45 17.81 8.63
C HIS A 137 -30.90 17.62 10.06
N GLY A 138 -31.08 18.61 10.95
CA GLY A 138 -30.61 18.54 12.34
C GLY A 138 -29.09 18.55 12.52
N LYS A 139 -28.32 18.98 11.51
CA LYS A 139 -26.85 19.01 11.54
C LYS A 139 -26.34 20.44 11.75
N LEU A 140 -25.63 20.65 12.86
CA LEU A 140 -24.88 21.88 13.09
C LEU A 140 -23.47 21.70 12.46
N SER A 141 -23.32 22.13 11.20
CA SER A 141 -22.08 22.05 10.44
C SER A 141 -21.52 23.43 10.11
N VAL A 142 -20.33 23.48 9.52
CA VAL A 142 -19.67 24.71 9.05
C VAL A 142 -20.58 25.51 8.12
N ALA A 143 -21.37 24.84 7.26
CA ALA A 143 -22.32 25.50 6.38
C ALA A 143 -23.34 26.42 7.15
N VAL A 144 -23.66 26.09 8.42
CA VAL A 144 -24.50 26.92 9.26
C VAL A 144 -23.76 28.19 9.73
N LEU A 145 -22.46 28.08 10.05
CA LEU A 145 -21.62 29.23 10.39
C LEU A 145 -21.50 30.18 9.20
N ASP A 146 -21.19 29.66 8.02
CA ASP A 146 -21.05 30.43 6.78
C ASP A 146 -22.35 31.13 6.40
N ALA A 147 -23.47 30.39 6.43
CA ALA A 147 -24.79 30.96 6.19
C ALA A 147 -25.14 32.06 7.17
N THR A 148 -24.81 31.88 8.47
CA THR A 148 -25.04 32.87 9.51
C THR A 148 -24.23 34.13 9.26
N ALA A 149 -22.94 33.99 8.92
CA ALA A 149 -22.05 35.11 8.62
C ALA A 149 -22.53 35.94 7.42
N VAL A 150 -22.87 35.25 6.35
CA VAL A 150 -23.41 35.87 5.13
C VAL A 150 -24.73 36.55 5.43
N THR A 151 -25.68 35.87 6.09
CA THR A 151 -27.01 36.41 6.39
C THR A 151 -26.93 37.64 7.29
N VAL A 152 -26.15 37.62 8.37
CA VAL A 152 -25.98 38.77 9.28
C VAL A 152 -25.40 39.99 8.54
N SER A 153 -24.40 39.77 7.67
CA SER A 153 -23.83 40.85 6.86
C SER A 153 -24.84 41.43 5.86
N MET A 154 -25.67 40.59 5.26
CA MET A 154 -26.72 40.99 4.31
C MET A 154 -27.82 41.79 4.98
N VAL A 155 -28.34 41.32 6.15
CA VAL A 155 -29.40 41.99 6.92
C VAL A 155 -28.96 43.39 7.40
N ARG A 156 -27.67 43.58 7.69
CA ARG A 156 -27.10 44.88 8.01
C ARG A 156 -26.95 45.84 6.83
N GLY A 157 -27.16 45.37 5.60
CA GLY A 157 -26.87 46.13 4.39
C GLY A 157 -25.38 46.26 4.07
N ASP A 158 -24.52 45.51 4.77
CA ASP A 158 -23.09 45.49 4.53
C ASP A 158 -22.73 44.44 3.43
N PHE A 159 -23.15 44.74 2.21
CA PHE A 159 -22.93 43.87 1.04
C PHE A 159 -21.46 43.73 0.70
N SER A 160 -20.62 44.71 1.08
CA SER A 160 -19.17 44.65 0.86
C SER A 160 -18.52 43.54 1.71
N THR A 161 -18.86 43.50 3.00
CA THR A 161 -18.39 42.45 3.91
C THR A 161 -18.95 41.10 3.49
N ALA A 162 -20.27 40.99 3.20
CA ALA A 162 -20.87 39.74 2.73
C ALA A 162 -20.15 39.20 1.46
N SER A 163 -19.90 40.06 0.49
CA SER A 163 -19.21 39.71 -0.74
C SER A 163 -17.73 39.28 -0.51
N SER A 164 -17.06 39.90 0.48
CA SER A 164 -15.68 39.55 0.83
C SER A 164 -15.62 38.20 1.55
N VAL A 165 -16.57 37.93 2.44
CA VAL A 165 -16.73 36.62 3.09
C VAL A 165 -16.96 35.53 2.06
N MET A 166 -17.95 35.70 1.19
CA MET A 166 -18.22 34.70 0.12
C MET A 166 -17.03 34.48 -0.82
N PHE A 167 -16.25 35.52 -1.11
CA PHE A 167 -15.02 35.38 -1.87
C PHE A 167 -13.98 34.53 -1.13
N MET A 168 -13.79 34.76 0.19
CA MET A 168 -12.86 33.94 1.00
C MET A 168 -13.30 32.49 1.11
N LEU A 169 -14.60 32.25 1.31
CA LEU A 169 -15.15 30.90 1.32
C LEU A 169 -14.93 30.18 -0.03
N ARG A 170 -15.17 30.88 -1.14
CA ARG A 170 -14.92 30.32 -2.48
C ARG A 170 -13.46 30.01 -2.73
N LEU A 171 -12.57 30.86 -2.24
CA LEU A 171 -11.13 30.62 -2.32
C LEU A 171 -10.73 29.38 -1.51
N ALA A 172 -11.27 29.24 -0.29
CA ALA A 172 -11.03 28.06 0.55
C ALA A 172 -11.52 26.77 -0.13
N GLU A 173 -12.74 26.75 -0.69
CA GLU A 173 -13.27 25.61 -1.45
C GLU A 173 -12.34 25.18 -2.60
N ILE A 174 -11.83 26.15 -3.38
CA ILE A 174 -10.93 25.86 -4.51
C ILE A 174 -9.59 25.27 -4.04
N LEU A 175 -9.04 25.81 -2.95
CA LEU A 175 -7.78 25.34 -2.36
C LEU A 175 -7.93 23.95 -1.76
N GLU A 176 -9.03 23.70 -1.08
CA GLU A 176 -9.35 22.39 -0.48
C GLU A 176 -9.50 21.31 -1.54
N ASP A 177 -10.34 21.56 -2.57
CA ASP A 177 -10.55 20.61 -3.70
C ASP A 177 -9.23 20.28 -4.42
N TRP A 178 -8.40 21.30 -4.69
CA TRP A 178 -7.10 21.08 -5.32
C TRP A 178 -6.14 20.28 -4.46
N THR A 179 -6.00 20.63 -3.17
CA THR A 179 -5.06 19.98 -2.28
C THR A 179 -5.40 18.50 -2.11
N HIS A 180 -6.69 18.19 -1.96
CA HIS A 180 -7.18 16.81 -1.87
C HIS A 180 -6.90 16.03 -3.18
N LYS A 181 -7.34 16.55 -4.33
CA LYS A 181 -7.14 15.90 -5.62
C LYS A 181 -5.67 15.70 -5.96
N LYS A 182 -4.81 16.67 -5.64
CA LYS A 182 -3.38 16.57 -5.85
C LYS A 182 -2.78 15.46 -4.99
N SER A 183 -3.17 15.35 -3.73
CA SER A 183 -2.69 14.30 -2.83
C SER A 183 -3.05 12.90 -3.32
N VAL A 184 -4.30 12.72 -3.80
CA VAL A 184 -4.75 11.46 -4.41
C VAL A 184 -3.98 11.15 -5.69
N ALA A 185 -3.76 12.15 -6.56
CA ALA A 185 -3.02 11.97 -7.81
C ALA A 185 -1.54 11.64 -7.57
N ASP A 186 -0.89 12.28 -6.58
CA ASP A 186 0.50 12.01 -6.21
C ASP A 186 0.65 10.57 -5.65
N LEU A 187 -0.30 10.11 -4.83
CA LEU A 187 -0.34 8.72 -4.34
C LEU A 187 -0.56 7.73 -5.47
N ALA A 188 -1.54 7.97 -6.35
CA ALA A 188 -1.82 7.12 -7.51
C ALA A 188 -0.61 7.02 -8.44
N GLY A 189 0.10 8.13 -8.65
CA GLY A 189 1.35 8.17 -9.41
C GLY A 189 2.44 7.29 -8.80
N ALA A 190 2.64 7.37 -7.48
CA ALA A 190 3.62 6.53 -6.77
C ALA A 190 3.28 5.03 -6.85
N MET A 191 2.00 4.68 -6.71
CA MET A 191 1.53 3.29 -6.79
C MET A 191 1.56 2.72 -8.23
N SER A 192 1.49 3.56 -9.26
CA SER A 192 1.48 3.12 -10.67
C SER A 192 2.86 2.71 -11.19
N LEU A 193 3.94 3.03 -10.50
CA LEU A 193 5.31 2.69 -10.89
C LEU A 193 5.66 1.20 -10.71
N ASN A 194 4.87 0.43 -9.96
CA ASN A 194 5.06 -1.01 -9.81
C ASN A 194 4.52 -1.74 -11.05
N VAL A 195 5.42 -2.26 -11.88
CA VAL A 195 5.10 -3.00 -13.11
C VAL A 195 4.72 -4.43 -12.72
N ASP A 196 3.44 -4.80 -12.88
CA ASP A 196 3.02 -6.20 -12.79
C ASP A 196 3.23 -6.89 -14.15
N HIS A 197 3.86 -8.06 -14.11
CA HIS A 197 4.06 -8.92 -15.27
C HIS A 197 3.07 -10.07 -15.23
N VAL A 198 2.68 -10.55 -16.40
CA VAL A 198 1.76 -11.68 -16.57
C VAL A 198 2.34 -12.67 -17.56
N TRP A 199 1.98 -13.96 -17.42
CA TRP A 199 2.37 -15.00 -18.35
C TRP A 199 1.44 -15.01 -19.55
N LEU A 200 1.90 -14.48 -20.69
CA LEU A 200 1.20 -14.53 -21.96
C LEU A 200 1.47 -15.88 -22.65
N LYS A 201 0.39 -16.60 -23.00
CA LYS A 201 0.46 -17.87 -23.73
C LYS A 201 0.21 -17.63 -25.21
N THR A 202 1.24 -17.92 -26.02
CA THR A 202 1.15 -17.85 -27.48
C THR A 202 1.47 -19.23 -28.06
N GLY A 203 0.41 -19.99 -28.40
CA GLY A 203 0.57 -21.40 -28.78
C GLY A 203 1.02 -22.28 -27.63
N GLU A 204 2.19 -22.90 -27.73
CA GLU A 204 2.81 -23.71 -26.66
C GLU A 204 3.85 -22.95 -25.83
N THR A 205 4.16 -21.72 -26.21
CA THR A 205 5.15 -20.88 -25.48
C THR A 205 4.48 -19.94 -24.51
N GLU A 206 5.09 -19.82 -23.33
CA GLU A 206 4.69 -18.87 -22.28
C GLU A 206 5.79 -17.84 -22.11
N THR A 207 5.43 -16.57 -22.19
CA THR A 207 6.37 -15.45 -22.08
C THR A 207 5.89 -14.50 -21.00
N LEU A 208 6.79 -14.09 -20.11
CA LEU A 208 6.49 -13.10 -19.07
C LEU A 208 6.52 -11.71 -19.71
N VAL A 209 5.37 -11.04 -19.76
CA VAL A 209 5.21 -9.72 -20.37
C VAL A 209 4.58 -8.73 -19.38
N PRO A 210 4.86 -7.43 -19.51
CA PRO A 210 4.13 -6.41 -18.73
C PRO A 210 2.62 -6.48 -19.00
N ILE A 211 1.80 -6.33 -17.97
CA ILE A 211 0.33 -6.39 -18.09
C ILE A 211 -0.23 -5.33 -19.07
N GLY A 212 0.50 -4.21 -19.25
CA GLY A 212 0.13 -3.15 -20.18
C GLY A 212 0.19 -3.55 -21.66
N ASP A 213 0.95 -4.61 -21.98
CA ASP A 213 1.12 -5.09 -23.36
C ASP A 213 0.04 -6.10 -23.77
N ILE A 214 -0.83 -6.51 -22.83
CA ILE A 214 -1.91 -7.48 -23.06
C ILE A 214 -3.08 -6.81 -23.78
N GLN A 215 -3.55 -7.45 -24.84
CA GLN A 215 -4.69 -7.02 -25.64
C GLN A 215 -5.92 -7.91 -25.41
N ALA A 216 -7.10 -7.41 -25.77
CA ALA A 216 -8.31 -8.22 -25.77
C ALA A 216 -8.18 -9.37 -26.76
N GLY A 217 -8.44 -10.59 -26.30
CA GLY A 217 -8.23 -11.83 -27.07
C GLY A 217 -6.99 -12.60 -26.70
N ASP A 218 -6.02 -11.98 -26.01
CA ASP A 218 -4.82 -12.67 -25.52
C ASP A 218 -5.16 -13.69 -24.43
N CYS A 219 -4.33 -14.72 -24.32
CA CYS A 219 -4.46 -15.77 -23.31
C CYS A 219 -3.40 -15.63 -22.23
N VAL A 220 -3.83 -15.50 -20.98
CA VAL A 220 -2.96 -15.34 -19.82
C VAL A 220 -3.05 -16.58 -18.95
N VAL A 221 -1.89 -17.11 -18.53
CA VAL A 221 -1.81 -18.27 -17.61
C VAL A 221 -1.85 -17.77 -16.18
N VAL A 222 -2.76 -18.34 -15.39
CA VAL A 222 -2.90 -18.09 -13.96
C VAL A 222 -2.68 -19.39 -13.21
N ARG A 223 -1.65 -19.42 -12.37
CA ARG A 223 -1.26 -20.61 -11.58
C ARG A 223 -1.76 -20.49 -10.15
N THR A 224 -1.71 -21.58 -9.42
CA THR A 224 -2.01 -21.64 -7.99
C THR A 224 -1.30 -20.50 -7.24
N GLY A 225 -2.06 -19.78 -6.40
CA GLY A 225 -1.59 -18.57 -5.70
C GLY A 225 -1.52 -17.31 -6.56
N GLY A 226 -1.83 -17.42 -7.87
CA GLY A 226 -1.78 -16.31 -8.81
C GLY A 226 -3.05 -15.42 -8.79
N LEU A 227 -2.84 -14.11 -8.94
CA LEU A 227 -3.92 -13.15 -9.14
C LEU A 227 -4.40 -13.23 -10.60
N ILE A 228 -5.71 -13.25 -10.82
CA ILE A 228 -6.30 -13.07 -12.15
C ILE A 228 -6.11 -11.61 -12.56
N PRO A 229 -5.29 -11.34 -13.58
CA PRO A 229 -4.85 -9.97 -13.85
C PRO A 229 -5.91 -9.13 -14.58
N LEU A 230 -6.78 -9.76 -15.36
CA LEU A 230 -7.74 -9.13 -16.27
C LEU A 230 -9.03 -9.94 -16.33
N ASP A 231 -10.14 -9.26 -16.56
CA ASP A 231 -11.45 -9.90 -16.76
C ASP A 231 -11.44 -10.76 -18.04
N GLY A 232 -11.97 -11.97 -17.93
CA GLY A 232 -11.98 -12.88 -19.08
C GLY A 232 -12.69 -14.19 -18.84
N LYS A 233 -12.55 -15.10 -19.82
CA LYS A 233 -13.08 -16.47 -19.75
C LYS A 233 -11.96 -17.50 -19.70
N VAL A 234 -12.15 -18.50 -18.86
CA VAL A 234 -11.27 -19.68 -18.84
C VAL A 234 -11.42 -20.43 -20.15
N VAL A 235 -10.30 -20.64 -20.84
CA VAL A 235 -10.24 -21.37 -22.11
C VAL A 235 -9.63 -22.77 -21.99
N SER A 236 -8.87 -23.01 -20.92
CA SER A 236 -8.35 -24.34 -20.56
C SER A 236 -7.96 -24.38 -19.10
N GLY A 237 -7.96 -25.57 -18.50
CA GLY A 237 -7.62 -25.79 -17.10
C GLY A 237 -8.83 -25.63 -16.15
N GLU A 238 -8.57 -25.89 -14.87
CA GLU A 238 -9.54 -25.73 -13.78
C GLU A 238 -8.82 -25.12 -12.57
N ALA A 239 -9.45 -24.14 -11.92
CA ALA A 239 -8.93 -23.51 -10.71
C ALA A 239 -10.04 -23.21 -9.71
N MET A 240 -9.71 -23.33 -8.40
CA MET A 240 -10.53 -22.85 -7.31
C MET A 240 -10.21 -21.37 -7.11
N VAL A 241 -11.18 -20.49 -7.39
CA VAL A 241 -10.95 -19.03 -7.38
C VAL A 241 -11.65 -18.40 -6.19
N ASN A 242 -10.85 -17.74 -5.35
CA ASN A 242 -11.37 -16.92 -4.25
C ASN A 242 -11.87 -15.58 -4.80
N GLN A 243 -13.14 -15.30 -4.57
CA GLN A 243 -13.83 -14.09 -4.98
C GLN A 243 -14.25 -13.21 -3.79
N ALA A 244 -13.71 -13.46 -2.60
CA ALA A 244 -14.07 -12.75 -1.37
C ALA A 244 -13.94 -11.22 -1.48
N SER A 245 -12.97 -10.74 -2.26
CA SER A 245 -12.78 -9.32 -2.56
C SER A 245 -13.94 -8.67 -3.29
N MET A 246 -14.76 -9.47 -3.99
CA MET A 246 -15.91 -8.98 -4.79
C MET A 246 -17.26 -9.33 -4.17
N THR A 247 -17.39 -10.54 -3.64
CA THR A 247 -18.68 -11.08 -3.15
C THR A 247 -18.79 -11.05 -1.63
N GLY A 248 -17.68 -10.91 -0.91
CA GLY A 248 -17.60 -11.04 0.54
C GLY A 248 -17.70 -12.49 1.06
N GLU A 249 -17.81 -13.48 0.16
CA GLU A 249 -17.87 -14.90 0.50
C GLU A 249 -16.46 -15.51 0.49
N SER A 250 -16.05 -16.12 1.62
CA SER A 250 -14.70 -16.64 1.78
C SER A 250 -14.46 -18.02 1.13
N MET A 251 -15.52 -18.69 0.63
CA MET A 251 -15.35 -20.01 0.00
C MET A 251 -14.94 -19.87 -1.47
N PRO A 252 -13.84 -20.52 -1.90
CA PRO A 252 -13.42 -20.53 -3.29
C PRO A 252 -14.45 -21.18 -4.21
N VAL A 253 -14.62 -20.64 -5.40
CA VAL A 253 -15.58 -21.11 -6.39
C VAL A 253 -14.85 -21.83 -7.52
N PRO A 254 -15.24 -23.07 -7.89
CA PRO A 254 -14.59 -23.78 -8.99
C PRO A 254 -14.87 -23.07 -10.34
N LYS A 255 -13.80 -22.77 -11.06
CA LYS A 255 -13.83 -22.19 -12.41
C LYS A 255 -13.24 -23.19 -13.41
N ARG A 256 -14.04 -23.51 -14.41
CA ARG A 256 -13.72 -24.47 -15.48
C ARG A 256 -13.78 -23.79 -16.84
N GLU A 257 -13.40 -24.51 -17.88
CA GLU A 257 -13.52 -24.01 -19.25
C GLU A 257 -14.90 -23.40 -19.53
N GLY A 258 -14.92 -22.18 -20.07
CA GLY A 258 -16.12 -21.37 -20.32
C GLY A 258 -16.57 -20.51 -19.12
N SER A 259 -16.04 -20.74 -17.92
CA SER A 259 -16.38 -19.91 -16.74
C SER A 259 -15.81 -18.51 -16.87
N TYR A 260 -16.58 -17.51 -16.42
CA TYR A 260 -16.10 -16.12 -16.33
C TYR A 260 -15.29 -15.91 -15.05
N VAL A 261 -14.17 -15.22 -15.18
CA VAL A 261 -13.29 -14.84 -14.07
C VAL A 261 -13.05 -13.34 -14.06
N TYR A 262 -12.89 -12.80 -12.86
CA TYR A 262 -12.78 -11.36 -12.64
C TYR A 262 -11.37 -10.97 -12.22
N ALA A 263 -10.89 -9.87 -12.75
CA ALA A 263 -9.62 -9.27 -12.36
C ALA A 263 -9.61 -8.93 -10.87
N GLY A 264 -8.49 -9.28 -10.19
CA GLY A 264 -8.36 -9.06 -8.74
C GLY A 264 -8.85 -10.23 -7.88
N THR A 265 -9.35 -11.31 -8.47
CA THR A 265 -9.63 -12.58 -7.77
C THR A 265 -8.39 -13.50 -7.83
N VAL A 266 -8.29 -14.46 -6.94
CA VAL A 266 -7.10 -15.29 -6.78
C VAL A 266 -7.41 -16.76 -7.03
N ALA A 267 -6.58 -17.44 -7.82
CA ALA A 267 -6.61 -18.88 -7.97
C ALA A 267 -5.94 -19.54 -6.75
N GLU A 268 -6.73 -20.08 -5.80
CA GLU A 268 -6.21 -20.74 -4.61
C GLU A 268 -5.58 -22.09 -4.93
N GLU A 269 -6.24 -22.85 -5.81
CA GLU A 269 -5.76 -24.16 -6.25
C GLU A 269 -6.00 -24.32 -7.75
N GLY A 270 -5.13 -25.08 -8.41
CA GLY A 270 -5.21 -25.40 -9.84
C GLY A 270 -4.54 -24.33 -10.74
N GLU A 271 -4.61 -24.58 -12.04
CA GLU A 271 -4.08 -23.69 -13.07
C GLU A 271 -5.14 -23.50 -14.16
N CYS A 272 -5.32 -22.27 -14.61
CA CYS A 272 -6.21 -21.97 -15.70
C CYS A 272 -5.61 -20.96 -16.68
N VAL A 273 -6.01 -21.08 -17.95
CA VAL A 273 -5.68 -20.11 -18.99
C VAL A 273 -6.92 -19.24 -19.22
N VAL A 274 -6.77 -17.96 -19.07
CA VAL A 274 -7.84 -16.96 -19.17
C VAL A 274 -7.67 -16.18 -20.47
N ARG A 275 -8.67 -16.21 -21.34
CA ARG A 275 -8.74 -15.33 -22.50
C ARG A 275 -9.30 -13.97 -22.05
N VAL A 276 -8.50 -12.94 -22.22
CA VAL A 276 -8.85 -11.57 -21.86
C VAL A 276 -9.98 -11.05 -22.75
N GLU A 277 -11.09 -10.63 -22.17
CA GLU A 277 -12.23 -10.04 -22.92
C GLU A 277 -12.13 -8.53 -23.07
N LYS A 278 -11.55 -7.86 -22.07
CA LYS A 278 -11.31 -6.41 -22.11
C LYS A 278 -9.84 -6.16 -21.77
N ALA A 279 -9.10 -5.63 -22.74
CA ALA A 279 -7.81 -5.02 -22.44
C ALA A 279 -8.03 -3.86 -21.45
N LEU A 280 -6.96 -3.47 -20.76
CA LEU A 280 -6.94 -2.32 -19.81
C LEU A 280 -7.41 -1.01 -20.48
N GLY A 281 -8.71 -0.91 -20.72
CA GLY A 281 -9.40 0.29 -21.18
C GLY A 281 -10.20 0.90 -20.04
N GLY A 282 -9.58 1.69 -19.27
CA GLY A 282 -10.02 2.30 -18.01
C GLY A 282 -8.86 2.08 -17.04
N GLY A 283 -7.84 2.88 -17.15
CA GLY A 283 -6.47 2.56 -16.81
C GLY A 283 -6.29 2.03 -15.39
N ARG A 284 -5.20 1.30 -15.21
CA ARG A 284 -4.58 0.96 -13.92
C ARG A 284 -4.66 2.14 -12.93
N TYR A 285 -4.49 3.36 -13.42
CA TYR A 285 -4.66 4.61 -12.67
C TYR A 285 -6.09 4.75 -12.09
N ASP A 286 -7.14 4.50 -12.86
CA ASP A 286 -8.53 4.62 -12.39
C ASP A 286 -8.88 3.53 -11.36
N ARG A 287 -8.25 2.34 -11.47
CA ARG A 287 -8.37 1.29 -10.45
C ARG A 287 -7.64 1.70 -9.17
N ILE A 288 -6.43 2.26 -9.28
CA ILE A 288 -5.66 2.76 -8.15
C ILE A 288 -6.41 3.92 -7.49
N VAL A 289 -6.96 4.86 -8.25
CA VAL A 289 -7.78 5.96 -7.70
C VAL A 289 -8.99 5.41 -6.96
N ARG A 290 -9.70 4.42 -7.50
CA ARG A 290 -10.80 3.74 -6.79
C ARG A 290 -10.34 3.05 -5.52
N MET A 291 -9.22 2.34 -5.54
CA MET A 291 -8.62 1.75 -4.32
C MET A 291 -8.29 2.81 -3.28
N ILE A 292 -7.77 3.97 -3.69
CA ILE A 292 -7.50 5.09 -2.78
C ILE A 292 -8.80 5.64 -2.19
N GLU A 293 -9.84 5.84 -3.01
CA GLU A 293 -11.16 6.28 -2.55
C GLU A 293 -11.82 5.27 -1.60
N GLU A 294 -11.63 3.97 -1.82
CA GLU A 294 -12.06 2.92 -0.89
C GLU A 294 -11.23 2.92 0.39
N SER A 295 -9.92 3.10 0.28
CA SER A 295 -9.00 3.25 1.41
C SER A 295 -9.35 4.45 2.29
N GLU A 296 -9.86 5.56 1.71
CA GLU A 296 -10.36 6.70 2.48
C GLU A 296 -11.56 6.36 3.38
N LYS A 297 -12.31 5.29 3.07
CA LYS A 297 -13.36 4.79 3.95
C LYS A 297 -12.79 4.10 5.20
N LEU A 298 -11.56 3.61 5.14
CA LEU A 298 -10.82 3.00 6.25
C LEU A 298 -10.04 4.06 7.05
N LYS A 299 -10.77 5.09 7.51
CA LYS A 299 -10.20 6.21 8.27
C LYS A 299 -9.52 5.75 9.54
N SER A 300 -8.43 6.43 9.90
CA SER A 300 -7.80 6.24 11.20
C SER A 300 -8.71 6.72 12.35
N THR A 301 -8.53 6.15 13.53
CA THR A 301 -9.26 6.59 14.73
C THR A 301 -8.94 8.05 15.07
N ALA A 302 -7.70 8.48 14.84
CA ALA A 302 -7.27 9.86 15.04
C ALA A 302 -7.98 10.81 14.07
N GLU A 303 -8.13 10.42 12.81
CA GLU A 303 -8.82 11.16 11.76
C GLU A 303 -10.33 11.29 12.08
N ASP A 304 -10.97 10.18 12.47
CA ASP A 304 -12.37 10.17 12.88
C ASP A 304 -12.62 10.99 14.15
N LYS A 305 -11.73 10.91 15.14
CA LYS A 305 -11.81 11.74 16.35
C LYS A 305 -11.69 13.21 16.03
N ALA A 306 -10.76 13.57 15.15
CA ALA A 306 -10.59 14.97 14.74
C ALA A 306 -11.79 15.51 13.97
N SER A 307 -12.33 14.73 13.04
CA SER A 307 -13.54 15.10 12.30
C SER A 307 -14.73 15.31 13.25
N ARG A 308 -14.96 14.37 14.18
CA ARG A 308 -16.03 14.49 15.19
C ARG A 308 -15.80 15.66 16.15
N LEU A 309 -14.55 15.94 16.52
CA LEU A 309 -14.23 17.09 17.37
C LEU A 309 -14.46 18.39 16.62
N ALA A 310 -14.09 18.46 15.35
CA ALA A 310 -14.35 19.59 14.48
C ALA A 310 -15.86 19.94 14.45
N ASP A 311 -16.71 18.93 14.20
CA ASP A 311 -18.17 19.13 14.22
C ASP A 311 -18.71 19.53 15.61
N LYS A 312 -18.16 18.97 16.69
CA LYS A 312 -18.51 19.35 18.05
C LYS A 312 -18.12 20.79 18.42
N LEU A 313 -17.14 21.38 17.75
CA LEU A 313 -16.74 22.77 18.02
C LEU A 313 -17.69 23.79 17.41
N VAL A 314 -18.49 23.44 16.40
CA VAL A 314 -19.45 24.35 15.75
C VAL A 314 -20.45 24.97 16.73
N PRO A 315 -21.12 24.19 17.59
CA PRO A 315 -22.02 24.79 18.63
C PRO A 315 -21.30 25.75 19.56
N TYR A 316 -20.04 25.49 19.93
CA TYR A 316 -19.26 26.37 20.79
C TYR A 316 -18.89 27.68 20.08
N THR A 317 -18.55 27.60 18.77
CA THR A 317 -18.29 28.79 17.95
C THR A 317 -19.57 29.65 17.84
N LEU A 318 -20.74 29.05 17.61
CA LEU A 318 -22.01 29.74 17.60
C LEU A 318 -22.34 30.37 18.97
N GLY A 319 -22.17 29.61 20.06
CA GLY A 319 -22.36 30.10 21.43
C GLY A 319 -21.40 31.25 21.76
N GLY A 320 -20.13 31.12 21.41
CA GLY A 320 -19.12 32.19 21.55
C GLY A 320 -19.45 33.42 20.74
N THR A 321 -19.99 33.25 19.54
CA THR A 321 -20.46 34.32 18.66
C THR A 321 -21.61 35.13 19.34
N ILE A 322 -22.62 34.42 19.83
CA ILE A 322 -23.76 35.02 20.55
C ILE A 322 -23.28 35.73 21.81
N LEU A 323 -22.45 35.07 22.62
CA LEU A 323 -21.88 35.64 23.84
C LEU A 323 -21.08 36.90 23.55
N THR A 324 -20.23 36.91 22.52
CA THR A 324 -19.45 38.08 22.10
C THR A 324 -20.37 39.24 21.74
N TYR A 325 -21.48 38.98 21.03
CA TYR A 325 -22.46 40.02 20.72
C TYR A 325 -23.16 40.57 21.99
N LEU A 326 -23.58 39.70 22.88
CA LEU A 326 -24.25 40.10 24.13
C LEU A 326 -23.36 40.98 25.02
N LEU A 327 -22.06 40.63 25.10
CA LEU A 327 -21.09 41.36 25.94
C LEU A 327 -20.62 42.66 25.28
N THR A 328 -20.37 42.66 23.98
CA THR A 328 -19.75 43.80 23.30
C THR A 328 -20.74 44.68 22.56
N ARG A 329 -21.94 44.19 22.27
CA ARG A 329 -22.95 44.81 21.39
C ARG A 329 -22.39 45.24 20.03
N ASN A 330 -21.29 44.59 19.61
CA ASN A 330 -20.56 44.93 18.40
C ASN A 330 -20.61 43.73 17.43
N VAL A 331 -21.32 43.91 16.32
CA VAL A 331 -21.49 42.85 15.30
C VAL A 331 -20.18 42.56 14.56
N THR A 332 -19.29 43.55 14.42
CA THR A 332 -17.97 43.31 13.80
C THR A 332 -17.13 42.34 14.64
N LYS A 333 -17.13 42.50 15.97
CA LYS A 333 -16.45 41.55 16.88
C LYS A 333 -17.11 40.16 16.86
N MET A 334 -18.44 40.13 16.79
CA MET A 334 -19.20 38.88 16.64
C MET A 334 -18.83 38.15 15.32
N LEU A 335 -18.77 38.87 14.20
CA LEU A 335 -18.37 38.31 12.92
C LEU A 335 -16.91 37.80 12.91
N ALA A 336 -16.02 38.46 13.69
CA ALA A 336 -14.63 38.00 13.80
C ALA A 336 -14.52 36.60 14.44
N VAL A 337 -15.40 36.28 15.41
CA VAL A 337 -15.48 34.91 15.98
C VAL A 337 -16.04 33.93 14.97
N LEU A 338 -17.07 34.32 14.24
CA LEU A 338 -17.77 33.45 13.28
C LEU A 338 -16.91 33.12 12.05
N MET A 339 -15.96 34.01 11.68
CA MET A 339 -15.08 33.85 10.53
C MET A 339 -13.89 32.88 10.74
N VAL A 340 -13.67 32.46 11.98
CA VAL A 340 -12.57 31.56 12.33
C VAL A 340 -13.15 30.22 12.72
N ASP A 341 -13.05 29.25 11.79
CA ASP A 341 -13.50 27.88 12.01
C ASP A 341 -12.32 26.93 12.30
N PHE A 342 -12.54 25.97 13.19
CA PHE A 342 -11.55 24.94 13.51
C PHE A 342 -11.67 23.73 12.57
N SER A 343 -12.82 23.58 11.93
CA SER A 343 -13.23 22.37 11.23
C SER A 343 -12.53 22.20 9.89
N CYS A 344 -12.45 23.26 9.08
CA CYS A 344 -11.87 23.20 7.73
C CYS A 344 -10.42 22.72 7.75
N ALA A 345 -9.58 23.33 8.59
CA ALA A 345 -8.18 22.97 8.67
C ALA A 345 -7.96 21.53 9.18
N LEU A 346 -8.77 21.07 10.14
CA LEU A 346 -8.68 19.70 10.67
C LEU A 346 -9.13 18.65 9.65
N LYS A 347 -10.28 18.88 9.00
CA LYS A 347 -10.85 17.96 8.01
C LYS A 347 -9.99 17.84 6.76
N LEU A 348 -9.22 18.87 6.42
CA LEU A 348 -8.34 18.88 5.25
C LEU A 348 -6.97 18.28 5.56
N SER A 349 -6.31 18.73 6.63
CA SER A 349 -4.89 18.43 6.86
C SER A 349 -4.62 17.00 7.26
N MET A 350 -5.57 16.30 7.91
CA MET A 350 -5.36 14.93 8.38
C MET A 350 -5.44 13.90 7.26
N PRO A 351 -6.48 13.85 6.43
CA PRO A 351 -6.48 12.96 5.27
C PRO A 351 -5.27 13.17 4.35
N ILE A 352 -4.88 14.42 4.13
CA ILE A 352 -3.70 14.74 3.31
C ILE A 352 -2.41 14.19 3.93
N ALA A 353 -2.25 14.29 5.25
CA ALA A 353 -1.08 13.72 5.92
C ALA A 353 -1.04 12.19 5.78
N VAL A 354 -2.20 11.52 5.89
CA VAL A 354 -2.33 10.08 5.69
C VAL A 354 -1.99 9.68 4.25
N LEU A 355 -2.57 10.36 3.26
CA LEU A 355 -2.27 10.12 1.84
C LEU A 355 -0.80 10.36 1.52
N SER A 356 -0.17 11.38 2.12
CA SER A 356 1.26 11.63 1.98
C SER A 356 2.11 10.51 2.59
N ALA A 357 1.71 10.00 3.77
CA ALA A 357 2.36 8.85 4.39
C ALA A 357 2.24 7.58 3.53
N MET A 358 1.07 7.31 2.97
CA MET A 358 0.85 6.18 2.06
C MET A 358 1.69 6.31 0.78
N ARG A 359 1.80 7.52 0.21
CA ARG A 359 2.68 7.80 -0.93
C ARG A 359 4.14 7.53 -0.59
N GLU A 360 4.61 8.01 0.56
CA GLU A 360 6.00 7.81 1.01
C GLU A 360 6.27 6.33 1.31
N SER A 361 5.33 5.62 1.95
CA SER A 361 5.39 4.16 2.11
C SER A 361 5.56 3.45 0.77
N SER A 362 4.79 3.85 -0.25
CA SER A 362 4.87 3.27 -1.59
C SER A 362 6.25 3.48 -2.24
N SER A 363 6.92 4.60 -1.99
CA SER A 363 8.30 4.84 -2.48
C SER A 363 9.33 3.92 -1.83
N HIS A 364 9.02 3.34 -0.66
CA HIS A 364 9.81 2.32 0.03
C HIS A 364 9.30 0.89 -0.24
N HIS A 365 8.56 0.67 -1.33
CA HIS A 365 7.97 -0.63 -1.69
C HIS A 365 7.00 -1.20 -0.64
N ILE A 366 6.35 -0.32 0.14
CA ILE A 366 5.37 -0.67 1.16
C ILE A 366 4.00 -0.18 0.70
N SER A 367 3.08 -1.09 0.43
CA SER A 367 1.69 -0.78 0.07
C SER A 367 0.79 -0.87 1.30
N VAL A 368 0.03 0.19 1.58
CA VAL A 368 -0.87 0.28 2.75
C VAL A 368 -2.29 0.47 2.28
N LYS A 369 -3.23 -0.35 2.76
CA LYS A 369 -4.64 -0.31 2.37
C LYS A 369 -5.47 0.80 3.04
N GLY A 370 -4.93 1.48 4.05
CA GLY A 370 -5.64 2.58 4.70
C GLY A 370 -4.94 3.18 5.92
N GLY A 371 -5.30 4.41 6.26
CA GLY A 371 -4.68 5.18 7.36
C GLY A 371 -4.81 4.53 8.73
N ARG A 372 -5.88 3.74 8.98
CA ARG A 372 -6.06 3.02 10.25
C ARG A 372 -4.94 2.02 10.51
N PHE A 373 -4.36 1.44 9.47
CA PHE A 373 -3.29 0.46 9.60
C PHE A 373 -1.95 1.13 9.95
N LEU A 374 -1.68 2.33 9.39
CA LEU A 374 -0.55 3.14 9.83
C LEU A 374 -0.69 3.56 11.30
N GLU A 375 -1.90 3.91 11.74
CA GLU A 375 -2.17 4.19 13.16
C GLU A 375 -1.93 2.95 14.02
N ALA A 376 -2.41 1.76 13.59
CA ALA A 376 -2.18 0.50 14.29
C ALA A 376 -0.68 0.19 14.40
N VAL A 377 0.07 0.35 13.30
CA VAL A 377 1.54 0.19 13.29
C VAL A 377 2.20 1.18 14.25
N ALA A 378 1.77 2.45 14.27
CA ALA A 378 2.32 3.44 15.20
C ALA A 378 2.05 3.16 16.68
N GLN A 379 0.96 2.48 17.00
CA GLN A 379 0.51 2.18 18.36
C GLN A 379 0.89 0.76 18.81
N ALA A 380 1.40 -0.07 17.93
CA ALA A 380 1.71 -1.45 18.22
C ALA A 380 2.76 -1.57 19.34
N ASN A 381 2.56 -2.52 20.24
CA ASN A 381 3.51 -2.88 21.28
C ASN A 381 3.91 -4.35 21.22
N THR A 382 3.24 -5.15 20.38
CA THR A 382 3.53 -6.56 20.18
C THR A 382 3.62 -6.86 18.69
N ILE A 383 4.69 -7.54 18.27
CA ILE A 383 4.87 -8.05 16.91
C ILE A 383 4.96 -9.56 16.97
N VAL A 384 4.21 -10.22 16.10
CA VAL A 384 4.25 -11.67 15.90
C VAL A 384 4.80 -11.96 14.52
N PHE A 385 5.93 -12.64 14.46
CA PHE A 385 6.53 -13.10 13.21
C PHE A 385 6.18 -14.55 12.93
N ASP A 386 5.77 -14.86 11.73
CA ASP A 386 5.99 -16.20 11.21
C ASP A 386 7.48 -16.42 10.93
N LYS A 387 7.97 -17.64 11.05
CA LYS A 387 9.38 -17.96 10.75
C LYS A 387 9.61 -17.99 9.22
N THR A 388 8.87 -18.88 8.55
CA THR A 388 9.15 -19.29 7.16
C THR A 388 8.73 -18.19 6.17
N GLY A 389 9.64 -17.78 5.27
CA GLY A 389 9.35 -16.73 4.30
C GLY A 389 9.32 -15.32 4.87
N THR A 390 9.40 -15.17 6.19
CA THR A 390 9.40 -13.88 6.90
C THR A 390 10.77 -13.62 7.53
N LEU A 391 11.15 -14.37 8.54
CA LEU A 391 12.50 -14.29 9.15
C LEU A 391 13.55 -15.06 8.33
N THR A 392 13.10 -15.96 7.46
CA THR A 392 13.92 -16.73 6.53
C THR A 392 13.65 -16.32 5.08
N TYR A 393 14.52 -16.77 4.16
CA TYR A 393 14.34 -16.51 2.72
C TYR A 393 13.32 -17.43 2.05
N ALA A 394 12.73 -18.42 2.74
CA ALA A 394 11.91 -19.49 2.17
C ALA A 394 12.61 -20.23 0.99
N THR A 395 13.92 -20.34 1.06
CA THR A 395 14.75 -21.07 0.10
C THR A 395 15.47 -22.23 0.81
N PRO A 396 14.72 -23.23 1.29
CA PRO A 396 15.30 -24.35 2.01
C PRO A 396 16.32 -25.08 1.12
N LYS A 397 17.38 -25.57 1.76
CA LYS A 397 18.43 -26.37 1.12
C LYS A 397 18.74 -27.57 1.98
N VAL A 398 19.12 -28.68 1.34
CA VAL A 398 19.65 -29.84 2.07
C VAL A 398 21.02 -29.47 2.62
N ALA A 399 21.13 -29.42 3.95
CA ALA A 399 22.39 -29.12 4.62
C ALA A 399 23.23 -30.36 4.88
N ARG A 400 22.56 -31.46 5.22
CA ARG A 400 23.21 -32.73 5.56
C ARG A 400 22.22 -33.86 5.44
N ILE A 401 22.72 -35.05 5.07
CA ILE A 401 21.96 -36.31 5.10
C ILE A 401 22.65 -37.23 6.10
N VAL A 402 21.87 -37.77 7.03
CA VAL A 402 22.33 -38.69 8.06
C VAL A 402 21.65 -40.03 7.79
N THR A 403 22.41 -41.06 7.33
CA THR A 403 21.87 -42.37 7.01
C THR A 403 21.92 -43.32 8.21
N PHE A 404 21.02 -44.28 8.27
CA PHE A 404 20.90 -45.28 9.31
C PHE A 404 20.86 -46.68 8.70
N GLY A 405 21.16 -47.73 9.46
CA GLY A 405 21.09 -49.09 9.01
C GLY A 405 22.10 -49.46 7.90
N GLY A 406 23.19 -48.67 7.78
CA GLY A 406 24.23 -48.90 6.74
C GLY A 406 23.82 -48.49 5.33
N ASN A 407 22.77 -47.71 5.15
CA ASN A 407 22.31 -47.20 3.86
C ASN A 407 23.27 -46.16 3.30
N GLU A 408 23.37 -46.09 1.95
CA GLU A 408 24.20 -45.11 1.26
C GLU A 408 23.47 -43.74 1.09
N GLU A 409 24.20 -42.66 1.31
CA GLU A 409 23.65 -41.29 1.28
C GLU A 409 23.02 -40.94 -0.07
N SER A 410 23.73 -41.26 -1.18
CA SER A 410 23.26 -40.98 -2.53
C SER A 410 21.97 -41.71 -2.87
N GLU A 411 21.85 -42.97 -2.43
CA GLU A 411 20.67 -43.80 -2.66
C GLU A 411 19.46 -43.26 -1.88
N MET A 412 19.69 -42.89 -0.62
CA MET A 412 18.62 -42.30 0.23
C MET A 412 18.14 -40.96 -0.32
N LEU A 413 19.05 -40.10 -0.79
CA LEU A 413 18.67 -38.84 -1.44
C LEU A 413 17.89 -39.06 -2.72
N ARG A 414 18.33 -40.00 -3.53
CA ARG A 414 17.67 -40.38 -4.81
C ARG A 414 16.23 -40.85 -4.54
N LEU A 415 16.06 -41.71 -3.55
CA LEU A 415 14.76 -42.26 -3.16
C LEU A 415 13.84 -41.17 -2.59
N ALA A 416 14.37 -40.33 -1.73
CA ALA A 416 13.62 -39.19 -1.18
C ALA A 416 13.18 -38.23 -2.29
N ALA A 417 14.07 -37.88 -3.23
CA ALA A 417 13.74 -37.00 -4.36
C ALA A 417 12.66 -37.60 -5.26
N CYS A 418 12.72 -38.89 -5.52
CA CYS A 418 11.74 -39.64 -6.31
C CYS A 418 10.32 -39.55 -5.71
N LEU A 419 10.19 -39.61 -4.38
CA LEU A 419 8.90 -39.53 -3.70
C LEU A 419 8.39 -38.08 -3.63
N GLU A 420 9.27 -37.13 -3.33
CA GLU A 420 8.95 -35.73 -3.15
C GLU A 420 8.63 -34.99 -4.48
N GLU A 421 9.09 -35.47 -5.61
CA GLU A 421 8.85 -34.84 -6.93
C GLU A 421 7.35 -34.76 -7.28
N HIS A 422 6.54 -35.68 -6.77
CA HIS A 422 5.12 -35.74 -7.06
C HIS A 422 4.26 -34.71 -6.30
N TYR A 423 4.80 -34.15 -5.22
CA TYR A 423 4.08 -33.18 -4.39
C TYR A 423 4.96 -31.96 -4.09
N PRO A 424 5.10 -31.06 -5.07
CA PRO A 424 6.04 -29.93 -5.00
C PRO A 424 5.64 -28.95 -3.89
N HIS A 425 6.44 -28.91 -2.84
CA HIS A 425 6.44 -27.87 -1.80
C HIS A 425 7.89 -27.45 -1.51
N SER A 426 8.10 -26.44 -0.69
CA SER A 426 9.44 -25.83 -0.53
C SER A 426 10.53 -26.84 -0.10
N ILE A 427 10.22 -27.74 0.82
CA ILE A 427 11.15 -28.79 1.28
C ILE A 427 11.36 -29.84 0.16
N ALA A 428 10.29 -30.30 -0.50
CA ALA A 428 10.36 -31.23 -1.63
C ALA A 428 11.27 -30.70 -2.74
N ASN A 429 11.05 -29.43 -3.11
CA ASN A 429 11.88 -28.78 -4.13
C ASN A 429 13.36 -28.72 -3.72
N ALA A 430 13.68 -28.55 -2.44
CA ALA A 430 15.05 -28.56 -1.94
C ALA A 430 15.71 -29.94 -2.07
N VAL A 431 14.98 -31.01 -1.77
CA VAL A 431 15.46 -32.40 -1.87
C VAL A 431 15.68 -32.77 -3.33
N VAL A 432 14.71 -32.45 -4.20
CA VAL A 432 14.79 -32.68 -5.66
C VAL A 432 15.94 -31.89 -6.30
N ALA A 433 16.11 -30.64 -5.91
CA ALA A 433 17.20 -29.78 -6.39
C ALA A 433 18.57 -30.36 -6.00
N GLU A 434 18.75 -30.75 -4.73
CA GLU A 434 20.00 -31.33 -4.26
C GLU A 434 20.33 -32.66 -4.98
N ALA A 435 19.32 -33.51 -5.22
CA ALA A 435 19.54 -34.75 -6.03
C ALA A 435 19.96 -34.43 -7.44
N ARG A 436 19.36 -33.42 -8.07
CA ARG A 436 19.71 -32.96 -9.41
C ARG A 436 21.14 -32.40 -9.48
N ASP A 437 21.51 -31.56 -8.51
CA ASP A 437 22.82 -30.92 -8.43
C ASP A 437 23.93 -31.98 -8.22
N ARG A 438 23.64 -33.09 -7.52
CA ARG A 438 24.55 -34.26 -7.41
C ARG A 438 24.50 -35.18 -8.60
N GLY A 439 23.70 -34.89 -9.63
CA GLY A 439 23.59 -35.70 -10.85
C GLY A 439 22.90 -37.06 -10.64
N LEU A 440 22.10 -37.19 -9.58
CA LEU A 440 21.33 -38.39 -9.29
C LEU A 440 20.07 -38.41 -10.16
N THR A 441 20.09 -39.15 -11.24
CA THR A 441 18.91 -39.42 -12.07
C THR A 441 18.18 -40.66 -11.54
N HIS A 442 16.86 -40.66 -11.63
CA HIS A 442 16.04 -41.81 -11.28
C HIS A 442 15.07 -42.13 -12.43
N GLU A 443 14.80 -43.43 -12.61
CA GLU A 443 13.63 -43.90 -13.30
C GLU A 443 12.54 -44.10 -12.27
N GLU A 444 11.25 -43.93 -12.60
CA GLU A 444 10.15 -44.16 -11.68
C GLU A 444 10.07 -45.61 -11.24
N TYR A 445 10.46 -45.93 -9.99
CA TYR A 445 10.47 -47.28 -9.43
C TYR A 445 9.35 -47.53 -8.42
N HIS A 446 8.43 -46.59 -8.21
CA HIS A 446 7.40 -46.71 -7.20
C HIS A 446 6.02 -47.03 -7.78
N SER A 447 5.19 -47.72 -7.00
CA SER A 447 3.74 -47.84 -7.22
C SER A 447 3.03 -46.56 -6.81
N GLN A 448 1.70 -46.55 -6.77
CA GLN A 448 0.92 -45.36 -6.37
C GLN A 448 1.47 -44.67 -5.12
N VAL A 449 1.82 -43.41 -5.27
CA VAL A 449 2.20 -42.51 -4.16
C VAL A 449 0.95 -42.02 -3.44
N GLN A 450 0.84 -42.26 -2.14
CA GLN A 450 -0.26 -41.75 -1.33
C GLN A 450 0.25 -40.56 -0.51
N TYR A 451 -0.34 -39.41 -0.74
CA TYR A 451 -0.08 -38.19 0.06
C TYR A 451 -1.02 -38.14 1.27
N VAL A 452 -0.43 -38.09 2.48
CA VAL A 452 -1.17 -37.86 3.71
C VAL A 452 -1.06 -36.37 4.04
N VAL A 453 -2.19 -35.66 3.90
CA VAL A 453 -2.25 -34.18 4.01
C VAL A 453 -1.61 -33.72 5.33
N ALA A 454 -0.66 -32.79 5.22
CA ALA A 454 0.10 -32.19 6.32
C ALA A 454 1.03 -33.12 7.11
N HIS A 455 1.20 -34.40 6.73
CA HIS A 455 1.97 -35.39 7.48
C HIS A 455 3.17 -35.95 6.71
N GLY A 456 2.97 -36.41 5.47
CA GLY A 456 4.05 -37.01 4.67
C GLY A 456 3.55 -37.79 3.47
N ILE A 457 4.43 -38.57 2.91
CA ILE A 457 4.20 -39.41 1.72
C ILE A 457 4.45 -40.87 2.08
N SER A 458 3.55 -41.75 1.64
CA SER A 458 3.69 -43.20 1.71
C SER A 458 3.67 -43.79 0.31
N SER A 459 4.58 -44.71 0.02
CA SER A 459 4.63 -45.47 -1.26
C SER A 459 5.22 -46.89 -1.08
N MET A 460 5.11 -47.68 -2.10
CA MET A 460 5.73 -49.00 -2.19
C MET A 460 6.87 -48.96 -3.20
N VAL A 461 8.08 -49.31 -2.81
CA VAL A 461 9.27 -49.44 -3.63
C VAL A 461 9.87 -50.83 -3.42
N ASP A 462 10.05 -51.60 -4.46
CA ASP A 462 10.56 -53.01 -4.36
C ASP A 462 9.85 -53.86 -3.32
N GLU A 463 8.51 -53.82 -3.28
CA GLU A 463 7.64 -54.53 -2.33
C GLU A 463 7.82 -54.10 -0.86
N LYS A 464 8.57 -53.04 -0.59
CA LYS A 464 8.74 -52.45 0.75
C LYS A 464 7.97 -51.13 0.88
N THR A 465 7.33 -50.94 2.02
CA THR A 465 6.72 -49.66 2.35
C THR A 465 7.82 -48.63 2.61
N VAL A 466 7.75 -47.49 1.92
CA VAL A 466 8.65 -46.34 2.09
C VAL A 466 7.83 -45.17 2.53
N LEU A 467 8.26 -44.52 3.61
CA LEU A 467 7.60 -43.36 4.21
C LEU A 467 8.59 -42.21 4.24
N ILE A 468 8.12 -41.02 3.86
CA ILE A 468 8.90 -39.79 4.02
C ILE A 468 8.00 -38.71 4.61
N GLY A 469 8.47 -38.00 5.66
CA GLY A 469 7.65 -36.98 6.30
C GLY A 469 8.19 -36.49 7.64
N SER A 470 7.28 -35.89 8.44
CA SER A 470 7.58 -35.37 9.76
C SER A 470 7.86 -36.47 10.78
N ALA A 471 8.46 -36.11 11.95
CA ALA A 471 8.67 -37.07 13.04
C ALA A 471 7.35 -37.67 13.53
N HIS A 472 6.31 -36.84 13.66
CA HIS A 472 4.97 -37.29 14.09
C HIS A 472 4.43 -38.37 13.14
N PHE A 473 4.43 -38.12 11.84
CA PHE A 473 3.96 -39.07 10.85
C PHE A 473 4.74 -40.37 10.88
N VAL A 474 6.07 -40.29 10.89
CA VAL A 474 6.93 -41.47 10.74
C VAL A 474 6.96 -42.33 12.02
N PHE A 475 7.04 -41.69 13.21
CA PHE A 475 7.23 -42.41 14.45
C PHE A 475 5.93 -42.63 15.23
N GLU A 476 5.00 -41.69 15.25
CA GLU A 476 3.77 -41.74 16.03
C GLU A 476 2.62 -42.42 15.25
N ASP A 477 2.39 -41.96 13.99
CA ASP A 477 1.30 -42.49 13.17
C ASP A 477 1.66 -43.88 12.57
N GLU A 478 2.85 -44.02 11.99
CA GLU A 478 3.27 -45.21 11.27
C GLU A 478 4.17 -46.15 12.07
N GLY A 479 4.59 -45.74 13.27
CA GLY A 479 5.27 -46.60 14.26
C GLY A 479 6.67 -47.08 13.85
N CYS A 480 7.37 -46.36 12.98
CA CYS A 480 8.73 -46.65 12.58
C CYS A 480 9.71 -46.58 13.75
N ARG A 481 10.84 -47.30 13.66
CA ARG A 481 11.83 -47.37 14.73
C ARG A 481 13.21 -46.97 14.25
N VAL A 482 14.01 -46.47 15.17
CA VAL A 482 15.43 -46.23 14.91
C VAL A 482 16.14 -47.60 14.96
N PRO A 483 17.07 -47.93 14.06
CA PRO A 483 17.84 -49.17 14.10
C PRO A 483 18.60 -49.34 15.41
N GLU A 484 18.63 -50.59 15.93
CA GLU A 484 19.28 -50.90 17.20
C GLU A 484 20.78 -50.53 17.20
N GLY A 485 21.19 -49.77 18.24
CA GLY A 485 22.58 -49.29 18.41
C GLY A 485 22.89 -47.98 17.65
N GLU A 486 21.93 -47.35 17.01
CA GLU A 486 22.10 -46.03 16.36
C GLU A 486 21.29 -44.91 17.06
N GLU A 487 20.81 -45.15 18.25
CA GLU A 487 20.04 -44.18 19.05
C GLU A 487 20.87 -42.92 19.36
N ASP A 488 22.12 -43.09 19.78
CA ASP A 488 23.03 -41.96 20.04
C ASP A 488 23.24 -41.07 18.80
N LYS A 489 23.27 -41.69 17.60
CA LYS A 489 23.38 -40.99 16.32
C LYS A 489 22.13 -40.18 16.02
N PHE A 490 20.95 -40.75 16.34
CA PHE A 490 19.66 -40.07 16.21
C PHE A 490 19.54 -38.90 17.17
N GLU A 491 19.96 -39.06 18.44
CA GLU A 491 19.95 -37.98 19.43
C GLU A 491 20.93 -36.84 19.12
N SER A 492 22.02 -37.15 18.38
CA SER A 492 23.04 -36.18 17.98
C SER A 492 22.69 -35.41 16.72
N LEU A 493 21.48 -35.57 16.16
CA LEU A 493 21.03 -34.78 14.99
C LEU A 493 21.07 -33.29 15.32
N PRO A 494 21.59 -32.44 14.38
CA PRO A 494 21.71 -31.01 14.58
C PRO A 494 20.35 -30.36 14.83
N PRO A 495 20.13 -29.72 16.00
CA PRO A 495 18.81 -29.17 16.37
C PRO A 495 18.43 -27.91 15.58
N GLU A 496 19.38 -27.25 14.92
CA GLU A 496 19.17 -26.03 14.12
C GLU A 496 18.47 -26.29 12.78
N TYR A 497 18.44 -27.57 12.31
CA TYR A 497 17.81 -27.92 11.05
C TYR A 497 16.42 -28.50 11.22
N SER A 498 15.55 -28.29 10.23
CA SER A 498 14.31 -29.05 10.08
C SER A 498 14.66 -30.45 9.57
N HIS A 499 14.03 -31.47 10.13
CA HIS A 499 14.32 -32.86 9.79
C HIS A 499 13.19 -33.47 8.98
N LEU A 500 13.54 -34.05 7.83
CA LEU A 500 12.67 -34.88 7.00
C LEU A 500 13.13 -36.33 7.14
N TYR A 501 12.25 -37.18 7.65
CA TYR A 501 12.56 -38.58 8.00
C TYR A 501 12.16 -39.51 6.87
N LEU A 502 13.09 -40.38 6.44
CA LEU A 502 12.86 -41.40 5.45
C LEU A 502 12.95 -42.79 6.12
N CYS A 503 11.89 -43.55 6.06
CA CYS A 503 11.81 -44.88 6.59
C CYS A 503 11.55 -45.91 5.50
N ILE A 504 12.14 -47.08 5.64
CA ILE A 504 11.98 -48.23 4.74
C ILE A 504 11.61 -49.45 5.57
N ALA A 505 10.50 -50.11 5.23
CA ALA A 505 10.00 -51.30 5.90
C ALA A 505 9.88 -51.18 7.45
N GLY A 506 9.52 -50.01 7.94
CA GLY A 506 9.30 -49.73 9.38
C GLY A 506 10.56 -49.37 10.17
N GLU A 507 11.72 -49.23 9.49
CA GLU A 507 12.96 -48.77 10.14
C GLU A 507 13.44 -47.46 9.52
N LEU A 508 14.01 -46.56 10.35
CA LEU A 508 14.60 -45.30 9.90
C LEU A 508 15.82 -45.56 8.99
N ALA A 509 15.76 -45.12 7.76
CA ALA A 509 16.82 -45.31 6.76
C ALA A 509 17.70 -44.05 6.60
N ALA A 510 17.10 -42.84 6.68
CA ALA A 510 17.83 -41.59 6.63
C ALA A 510 17.05 -40.45 7.28
N VAL A 511 17.80 -39.44 7.70
CA VAL A 511 17.27 -38.12 8.07
C VAL A 511 17.90 -37.06 7.19
N ILE A 512 17.08 -36.36 6.43
CA ILE A 512 17.52 -35.25 5.57
C ILE A 512 17.36 -33.97 6.39
N CYS A 513 18.49 -33.34 6.71
CA CYS A 513 18.53 -32.09 7.47
C CYS A 513 18.35 -30.92 6.50
N ILE A 514 17.29 -30.18 6.66
CA ILE A 514 16.92 -29.05 5.82
C ILE A 514 17.24 -27.77 6.54
N HIS A 515 17.99 -26.91 5.91
CA HIS A 515 18.31 -25.55 6.38
C HIS A 515 17.54 -24.51 5.57
N ASP A 516 16.72 -23.73 6.24
CA ASP A 516 16.11 -22.54 5.66
C ASP A 516 16.85 -21.32 6.24
N PRO A 517 17.71 -20.67 5.41
CA PRO A 517 18.62 -19.65 5.89
C PRO A 517 17.86 -18.42 6.43
N LEU A 518 18.24 -18.00 7.63
CA LEU A 518 17.76 -16.77 8.22
C LEU A 518 18.21 -15.56 7.38
N ARG A 519 17.37 -14.55 7.32
CA ARG A 519 17.74 -13.28 6.73
C ARG A 519 18.86 -12.64 7.56
N LYS A 520 19.90 -12.16 6.90
CA LYS A 520 21.09 -11.61 7.55
C LYS A 520 20.78 -10.43 8.48
N GLU A 521 19.76 -9.67 8.09
CA GLU A 521 19.30 -8.49 8.81
C GLU A 521 18.28 -8.79 9.93
N ALA A 522 17.76 -10.01 10.06
CA ALA A 522 16.67 -10.34 10.98
C ALA A 522 16.95 -9.90 12.43
N LYS A 523 18.12 -10.23 12.95
CA LYS A 523 18.53 -9.81 14.31
C LYS A 523 18.61 -8.31 14.48
N ALA A 524 19.17 -7.61 13.50
CA ALA A 524 19.31 -6.16 13.53
C ALA A 524 17.95 -5.46 13.41
N ALA A 525 17.04 -5.99 12.57
CA ALA A 525 15.69 -5.48 12.40
C ALA A 525 14.86 -5.66 13.69
N VAL A 526 14.91 -6.83 14.35
CA VAL A 526 14.23 -7.06 15.63
C VAL A 526 14.73 -6.08 16.70
N ARG A 527 16.03 -5.88 16.80
CA ARG A 527 16.60 -4.90 17.74
C ARG A 527 16.13 -3.49 17.45
N ALA A 528 16.13 -3.06 16.18
CA ALA A 528 15.67 -1.73 15.78
C ALA A 528 14.17 -1.53 16.07
N LEU A 529 13.35 -2.57 15.94
CA LEU A 529 11.93 -2.52 16.31
C LEU A 529 11.75 -2.31 17.83
N HIS A 530 12.55 -2.96 18.68
CA HIS A 530 12.56 -2.69 20.11
C HIS A 530 12.98 -1.23 20.43
N GLU A 531 14.01 -0.70 19.75
CA GLU A 531 14.44 0.70 19.88
C GLU A 531 13.32 1.69 19.49
N LEU A 532 12.43 1.29 18.58
CA LEU A 532 11.22 2.05 18.19
C LEU A 532 10.00 1.78 19.08
N GLY A 533 10.17 1.14 20.26
CA GLY A 533 9.15 1.00 21.27
C GLY A 533 8.20 -0.18 21.07
N ILE A 534 8.67 -1.26 20.47
CA ILE A 534 7.98 -2.57 20.51
C ILE A 534 8.41 -3.28 21.79
N ASP A 535 7.45 -3.59 22.65
CA ASP A 535 7.69 -4.20 23.95
C ASP A 535 7.94 -5.70 23.86
N LYS A 536 7.30 -6.35 22.88
CA LYS A 536 7.30 -7.82 22.76
C LYS A 536 7.38 -8.25 21.29
N VAL A 537 8.39 -9.05 20.97
CA VAL A 537 8.55 -9.72 19.68
C VAL A 537 8.43 -11.22 19.85
N VAL A 538 7.50 -11.83 19.14
CA VAL A 538 7.17 -13.25 19.22
C VAL A 538 7.44 -13.92 17.88
N MET A 539 8.04 -15.10 17.89
CA MET A 539 8.17 -15.96 16.72
C MET A 539 7.22 -17.16 16.84
N MET A 540 6.48 -17.45 15.78
CA MET A 540 5.62 -18.63 15.67
C MET A 540 6.06 -19.49 14.50
N THR A 541 6.09 -20.81 14.69
CA THR A 541 6.53 -21.76 13.66
C THR A 541 5.90 -23.13 13.84
N GLY A 542 5.70 -23.86 12.74
CA GLY A 542 5.35 -25.29 12.76
C GLY A 542 6.52 -26.23 13.07
N ASP A 543 7.76 -25.69 13.17
CA ASP A 543 8.94 -26.50 13.46
C ASP A 543 8.94 -27.07 14.87
N SER A 544 9.82 -28.08 15.09
CA SER A 544 10.05 -28.67 16.40
C SER A 544 10.52 -27.62 17.43
N ARG A 545 10.22 -27.88 18.70
CA ARG A 545 10.64 -26.99 19.81
C ARG A 545 12.15 -26.76 19.89
N LYS A 546 12.96 -27.76 19.49
CA LYS A 546 14.43 -27.64 19.49
C LYS A 546 14.88 -26.65 18.43
N THR A 547 14.41 -26.79 17.18
CA THR A 547 14.70 -25.90 16.06
C THR A 547 14.21 -24.48 16.32
N ALA A 548 12.96 -24.35 16.79
CA ALA A 548 12.37 -23.04 17.08
C ALA A 548 13.16 -22.24 18.13
N LYS A 549 13.62 -22.90 19.22
CA LYS A 549 14.44 -22.27 20.26
C LYS A 549 15.81 -21.84 19.74
N ALA A 550 16.45 -22.64 18.89
CA ALA A 550 17.75 -22.29 18.30
C ALA A 550 17.63 -21.03 17.43
N VAL A 551 16.63 -20.99 16.55
CA VAL A 551 16.35 -19.82 15.68
C VAL A 551 15.98 -18.58 16.50
N ALA A 552 15.12 -18.73 17.52
CA ALA A 552 14.70 -17.64 18.40
C ALA A 552 15.89 -17.00 19.13
N ALA A 553 16.82 -17.79 19.61
CA ALA A 553 18.05 -17.29 20.27
C ALA A 553 18.97 -16.56 19.29
N GLU A 554 19.04 -17.01 18.03
CA GLU A 554 19.86 -16.37 17.00
C GLU A 554 19.27 -15.01 16.57
N VAL A 555 17.96 -14.94 16.35
CA VAL A 555 17.23 -13.74 15.94
C VAL A 555 17.09 -12.75 17.11
N GLY A 556 16.95 -13.25 18.34
CA GLY A 556 16.79 -12.42 19.54
C GLY A 556 15.36 -11.98 19.80
N VAL A 557 14.38 -12.84 19.49
CA VAL A 557 12.97 -12.62 19.86
C VAL A 557 12.72 -12.93 21.33
N ASP A 558 11.67 -12.34 21.92
CA ASP A 558 11.36 -12.46 23.34
C ASP A 558 10.68 -13.80 23.69
N ASP A 559 9.75 -14.24 22.85
CA ASP A 559 9.00 -15.47 23.02
C ASP A 559 8.97 -16.30 21.72
N VAL A 560 8.86 -17.63 21.87
CA VAL A 560 8.76 -18.56 20.74
C VAL A 560 7.69 -19.62 20.98
N TYR A 561 6.85 -19.82 19.97
CA TYR A 561 5.84 -20.87 19.94
C TYR A 561 6.15 -21.81 18.77
N ALA A 562 6.39 -23.07 19.11
CA ALA A 562 6.74 -24.14 18.20
C ALA A 562 5.57 -25.10 17.99
N GLU A 563 5.59 -25.87 16.89
CA GLU A 563 4.55 -26.88 16.58
C GLU A 563 3.15 -26.27 16.48
N VAL A 564 3.06 -25.04 15.93
CA VAL A 564 1.85 -24.21 15.89
C VAL A 564 1.13 -24.38 14.56
N LEU A 565 -0.16 -24.67 14.61
CA LEU A 565 -1.04 -24.68 13.44
C LEU A 565 -1.51 -23.25 13.07
N PRO A 566 -1.97 -23.01 11.85
CA PRO A 566 -2.48 -21.69 11.42
C PRO A 566 -3.59 -21.14 12.34
N GLU A 567 -4.46 -22.00 12.85
CA GLU A 567 -5.57 -21.65 13.75
C GLU A 567 -5.07 -21.18 15.12
N ASP A 568 -3.99 -21.79 15.62
CA ASP A 568 -3.37 -21.43 16.89
C ASP A 568 -2.73 -20.05 16.83
N LYS A 569 -2.16 -19.68 15.68
CA LYS A 569 -1.61 -18.33 15.44
C LYS A 569 -2.69 -17.26 15.59
N ALA A 570 -3.86 -17.48 14.98
CA ALA A 570 -5.00 -16.57 15.10
C ALA A 570 -5.54 -16.52 16.56
N ALA A 571 -5.61 -17.67 17.24
CA ALA A 571 -6.02 -17.72 18.64
C ALA A 571 -5.06 -16.97 19.56
N PHE A 572 -3.75 -17.06 19.32
CA PHE A 572 -2.74 -16.31 20.07
C PHE A 572 -2.91 -14.79 19.85
N VAL A 573 -3.02 -14.34 18.61
CA VAL A 573 -3.25 -12.92 18.28
C VAL A 573 -4.49 -12.39 19.01
N ARG A 574 -5.58 -13.18 19.01
CA ARG A 574 -6.82 -12.84 19.70
C ARG A 574 -6.64 -12.73 21.21
N SER A 575 -5.86 -13.61 21.82
CA SER A 575 -5.56 -13.60 23.25
C SER A 575 -4.74 -12.37 23.66
N GLU A 576 -3.73 -12.00 22.87
CA GLU A 576 -2.91 -10.81 23.12
C GLU A 576 -3.76 -9.51 23.00
N LYS A 577 -4.64 -9.44 22.00
CA LYS A 577 -5.60 -8.33 21.86
C LYS A 577 -6.58 -8.27 23.03
N ALA A 578 -7.09 -9.41 23.51
CA ALA A 578 -7.96 -9.47 24.68
C ALA A 578 -7.24 -9.01 25.96
N ALA A 579 -5.92 -9.19 26.04
CA ALA A 579 -5.07 -8.66 27.11
C ALA A 579 -4.80 -7.14 26.96
N GLY A 580 -5.40 -6.47 25.97
CA GLY A 580 -5.28 -5.02 25.74
C GLY A 580 -4.04 -4.60 24.95
N ARG A 581 -3.32 -5.53 24.34
CA ARG A 581 -2.16 -5.25 23.51
C ARG A 581 -2.57 -4.88 22.09
N LYS A 582 -1.71 -4.11 21.42
CA LYS A 582 -1.82 -3.76 20.01
C LYS A 582 -0.87 -4.64 19.21
N VAL A 583 -1.42 -5.55 18.42
CA VAL A 583 -0.70 -6.64 17.79
C VAL A 583 -0.57 -6.42 16.28
N ILE A 584 0.67 -6.50 15.78
CA ILE A 584 0.98 -6.67 14.36
C ILE A 584 1.32 -8.15 14.13
N MET A 585 0.71 -8.75 13.12
CA MET A 585 1.10 -10.08 12.61
C MET A 585 1.86 -9.91 11.30
N ILE A 586 2.99 -10.61 11.17
CA ILE A 586 3.84 -10.56 9.97
C ILE A 586 4.04 -11.98 9.48
N GLY A 587 3.70 -12.23 8.21
CA GLY A 587 3.78 -13.55 7.60
C GLY A 587 3.94 -13.50 6.08
N ASP A 588 3.97 -14.67 5.43
CA ASP A 588 4.01 -14.80 3.97
C ASP A 588 2.62 -14.70 3.31
N GLY A 589 1.57 -14.78 4.11
CA GLY A 589 0.17 -14.57 3.72
C GLY A 589 -0.58 -15.79 3.23
N VAL A 590 0.06 -16.91 2.94
CA VAL A 590 -0.64 -18.11 2.46
C VAL A 590 -1.21 -18.89 3.64
N ASN A 591 -0.36 -19.27 4.58
CA ASN A 591 -0.74 -20.05 5.76
C ASN A 591 -1.21 -19.20 6.94
N ASP A 592 -0.86 -17.90 6.94
CA ASP A 592 -1.07 -16.98 8.05
C ASP A 592 -2.33 -16.11 7.92
N SER A 593 -3.11 -16.33 6.86
CA SER A 593 -4.30 -15.53 6.53
C SER A 593 -5.26 -15.30 7.71
N PRO A 594 -5.60 -16.30 8.53
CA PRO A 594 -6.47 -16.09 9.69
C PRO A 594 -5.82 -15.19 10.75
N ALA A 595 -4.52 -15.34 11.00
CA ALA A 595 -3.79 -14.56 11.99
C ALA A 595 -3.55 -13.11 11.52
N LEU A 596 -3.26 -12.90 10.21
CA LEU A 596 -3.14 -11.59 9.59
C LEU A 596 -4.44 -10.80 9.72
N SER A 597 -5.58 -11.44 9.42
CA SER A 597 -6.91 -10.81 9.52
C SER A 597 -7.32 -10.48 10.95
N GLU A 598 -6.88 -11.27 11.95
CA GLU A 598 -7.22 -11.06 13.36
C GLU A 598 -6.40 -9.94 14.00
N ALA A 599 -5.21 -9.62 13.49
CA ALA A 599 -4.32 -8.59 14.02
C ALA A 599 -4.90 -7.17 13.93
N ASP A 600 -4.33 -6.20 14.66
CA ASP A 600 -4.66 -4.78 14.46
C ASP A 600 -4.13 -4.27 13.11
N ALA A 601 -3.01 -4.85 12.65
CA ALA A 601 -2.53 -4.74 11.27
C ALA A 601 -1.83 -6.04 10.86
N GLY A 602 -2.29 -6.66 9.78
CA GLY A 602 -1.65 -7.79 9.13
C GLY A 602 -0.66 -7.31 8.07
N ILE A 603 0.59 -7.73 8.16
CA ILE A 603 1.66 -7.35 7.23
C ILE A 603 2.13 -8.58 6.47
N ALA A 604 2.02 -8.59 5.16
CA ALA A 604 2.62 -9.61 4.32
C ALA A 604 3.98 -9.15 3.77
N ILE A 605 5.01 -9.99 3.96
CA ILE A 605 6.28 -9.84 3.28
C ILE A 605 6.26 -10.82 2.11
N SER A 606 6.08 -10.31 0.90
CA SER A 606 5.91 -11.16 -0.26
C SER A 606 6.58 -10.61 -1.49
N THR A 607 7.48 -11.39 -2.02
CA THR A 607 8.07 -11.19 -3.36
C THR A 607 7.24 -11.86 -4.47
N GLY A 608 6.18 -12.63 -4.16
CA GLY A 608 5.49 -13.41 -5.19
C GLY A 608 4.02 -13.78 -4.99
N ALA A 609 3.53 -14.02 -3.79
CA ALA A 609 2.19 -14.56 -3.62
C ALA A 609 1.09 -13.47 -3.68
N ALA A 610 0.23 -13.55 -4.70
CA ALA A 610 -0.87 -12.60 -4.89
C ALA A 610 -1.93 -12.69 -3.77
N ILE A 611 -2.13 -13.86 -3.19
CA ILE A 611 -3.04 -14.09 -2.05
C ILE A 611 -2.63 -13.25 -0.84
N ALA A 612 -1.33 -13.19 -0.53
CA ALA A 612 -0.81 -12.39 0.57
C ALA A 612 -1.17 -10.92 0.45
N ARG A 613 -1.09 -10.37 -0.77
CA ARG A 613 -1.43 -8.98 -1.07
C ARG A 613 -2.92 -8.68 -0.88
N GLU A 614 -3.78 -9.66 -1.16
CA GLU A 614 -5.24 -9.49 -1.05
C GLU A 614 -5.68 -9.49 0.41
N ILE A 615 -5.12 -10.36 1.24
CA ILE A 615 -5.57 -10.57 2.62
C ILE A 615 -4.92 -9.57 3.59
N ALA A 616 -3.61 -9.30 3.44
CA ALA A 616 -2.90 -8.41 4.33
C ALA A 616 -3.33 -6.95 4.20
N ASP A 617 -3.32 -6.23 5.30
CA ASP A 617 -3.61 -4.80 5.39
C ASP A 617 -2.46 -3.94 4.83
N ILE A 618 -1.24 -4.46 4.97
CA ILE A 618 0.00 -3.85 4.49
C ILE A 618 0.82 -4.92 3.79
N THR A 619 1.37 -4.59 2.63
CA THR A 619 2.25 -5.49 1.87
C THR A 619 3.61 -4.84 1.68
N ILE A 620 4.67 -5.58 1.99
CA ILE A 620 6.05 -5.18 1.79
C ILE A 620 6.61 -6.00 0.64
N SER A 621 6.93 -5.33 -0.48
CA SER A 621 7.51 -5.97 -1.67
C SER A 621 9.05 -5.89 -1.68
N SER A 622 9.66 -5.55 -0.56
CA SER A 622 11.12 -5.54 -0.37
C SER A 622 11.60 -6.86 0.20
N GLU A 623 12.79 -7.28 -0.21
CA GLU A 623 13.46 -8.42 0.41
C GLU A 623 14.12 -8.08 1.76
N ASP A 624 14.21 -6.79 2.11
CA ASP A 624 14.86 -6.31 3.33
C ASP A 624 13.84 -6.09 4.46
N LEU A 625 14.07 -6.75 5.60
CA LEU A 625 13.25 -6.59 6.82
C LEU A 625 13.32 -5.18 7.42
N PHE A 626 14.31 -4.36 7.08
CA PHE A 626 14.36 -2.96 7.50
C PHE A 626 13.21 -2.13 6.94
N ALA A 627 12.49 -2.60 5.92
CA ALA A 627 11.24 -2.00 5.49
C ALA A 627 10.18 -1.95 6.61
N LEU A 628 10.18 -2.91 7.55
CA LEU A 628 9.33 -2.87 8.75
C LEU A 628 9.72 -1.74 9.71
N VAL A 629 11.02 -1.52 9.88
CA VAL A 629 11.57 -0.42 10.71
C VAL A 629 11.19 0.92 10.09
N THR A 630 11.34 1.04 8.77
CA THR A 630 10.92 2.23 8.01
C THR A 630 9.42 2.48 8.13
N LEU A 631 8.58 1.44 7.98
CA LEU A 631 7.14 1.52 8.16
C LEU A 631 6.76 2.00 9.56
N ARG A 632 7.42 1.47 10.59
CA ARG A 632 7.20 1.87 11.99
C ARG A 632 7.56 3.33 12.21
N SER A 633 8.74 3.78 11.79
CA SER A 633 9.21 5.17 11.89
C SER A 633 8.28 6.13 11.17
N LEU A 634 7.89 5.80 9.94
CA LEU A 634 6.97 6.59 9.13
C LEU A 634 5.58 6.71 9.79
N SER A 635 5.09 5.61 10.37
CA SER A 635 3.81 5.59 11.07
C SER A 635 3.84 6.45 12.35
N GLN A 636 4.93 6.42 13.10
CA GLN A 636 5.11 7.27 14.29
C GLN A 636 5.21 8.74 13.93
N GLU A 637 5.97 9.09 12.87
CA GLU A 637 6.08 10.47 12.39
C GLU A 637 4.76 11.01 11.83
N LEU A 638 3.95 10.16 11.17
CA LEU A 638 2.60 10.52 10.77
C LEU A 638 1.75 10.93 11.98
N MET A 639 1.72 10.12 13.03
CA MET A 639 0.96 10.42 14.26
C MET A 639 1.48 11.67 14.95
N ALA A 640 2.79 11.86 15.01
CA ALA A 640 3.41 13.07 15.52
C ALA A 640 3.02 14.31 14.70
N ARG A 641 3.01 14.23 13.37
CA ARG A 641 2.56 15.30 12.47
C ARG A 641 1.09 15.64 12.69
N ILE A 642 0.21 14.64 12.77
CA ILE A 642 -1.22 14.83 13.06
C ILE A 642 -1.40 15.60 14.37
N HIS A 643 -0.70 15.21 15.45
CA HIS A 643 -0.78 15.88 16.74
C HIS A 643 -0.18 17.30 16.72
N ARG A 644 0.90 17.54 15.98
CA ARG A 644 1.48 18.89 15.80
C ARG A 644 0.52 19.80 15.04
N ASN A 645 -0.06 19.33 13.96
CA ASN A 645 -1.04 20.07 13.16
C ASN A 645 -2.26 20.42 14.01
N TYR A 646 -2.81 19.45 14.75
CA TYR A 646 -3.95 19.68 15.66
C TYR A 646 -3.66 20.79 16.67
N ARG A 647 -2.54 20.71 17.39
CA ARG A 647 -2.15 21.73 18.37
C ARG A 647 -1.99 23.11 17.75
N PHE A 648 -1.35 23.18 16.59
CA PHE A 648 -1.17 24.44 15.88
C PHE A 648 -2.50 25.05 15.45
N ILE A 649 -3.40 24.27 14.82
CA ILE A 649 -4.71 24.72 14.36
C ILE A 649 -5.51 25.30 15.53
N VAL A 650 -5.59 24.56 16.63
CA VAL A 650 -6.36 25.00 17.81
C VAL A 650 -5.78 26.28 18.39
N SER A 651 -4.46 26.34 18.61
CA SER A 651 -3.82 27.50 19.22
C SER A 651 -3.89 28.74 18.32
N PHE A 652 -3.65 28.57 17.02
CA PHE A 652 -3.65 29.68 16.06
C PHE A 652 -5.06 30.27 15.89
N ASN A 653 -6.06 29.41 15.67
CA ASN A 653 -7.44 29.86 15.49
C ASN A 653 -8.00 30.48 16.77
N PHE A 654 -7.69 29.94 17.94
CA PHE A 654 -8.04 30.57 19.22
C PHE A 654 -7.43 31.96 19.35
N SER A 655 -6.15 32.13 18.97
CA SER A 655 -5.51 33.46 18.99
C SER A 655 -6.19 34.45 18.04
N LEU A 656 -6.58 34.02 16.84
CA LEU A 656 -7.32 34.86 15.89
C LEU A 656 -8.66 35.31 16.46
N ILE A 657 -9.38 34.41 17.13
CA ILE A 657 -10.65 34.71 17.80
C ILE A 657 -10.43 35.78 18.89
N VAL A 658 -9.46 35.60 19.77
CA VAL A 658 -9.13 36.54 20.85
C VAL A 658 -8.80 37.91 20.27
N LEU A 659 -7.91 37.99 19.28
CA LEU A 659 -7.54 39.27 18.63
C LEU A 659 -8.72 39.94 17.92
N GLY A 660 -9.62 39.15 17.35
CA GLY A 660 -10.87 39.65 16.76
C GLY A 660 -11.83 40.21 17.78
N VAL A 661 -12.05 39.55 18.95
CA VAL A 661 -12.88 40.01 20.04
C VAL A 661 -12.31 41.28 20.68
N LEU A 662 -11.00 41.37 20.82
CA LEU A 662 -10.33 42.59 21.28
C LEU A 662 -10.48 43.75 20.27
N GLY A 663 -10.85 43.46 19.02
CA GLY A 663 -10.99 44.45 17.95
C GLY A 663 -9.68 44.86 17.30
N ILE A 664 -8.60 44.07 17.49
CA ILE A 664 -7.30 44.27 16.88
C ILE A 664 -7.33 43.84 15.42
N LEU A 665 -8.00 42.71 15.12
CA LEU A 665 -8.12 42.15 13.76
C LEU A 665 -9.55 42.32 13.24
N PRO A 666 -9.72 42.91 12.02
CA PRO A 666 -11.01 42.92 11.33
C PRO A 666 -11.42 41.49 10.91
N PRO A 667 -12.73 41.19 10.80
CA PRO A 667 -13.23 39.86 10.41
C PRO A 667 -12.63 39.32 9.09
N THR A 668 -12.48 40.18 8.09
CA THR A 668 -11.89 39.82 6.78
C THR A 668 -10.43 39.46 6.89
N THR A 669 -9.66 40.14 7.75
CA THR A 669 -8.24 39.81 8.00
C THR A 669 -8.11 38.50 8.77
N SER A 670 -8.98 38.28 9.78
CA SER A 670 -9.03 36.99 10.51
C SER A 670 -9.36 35.84 9.58
N ALA A 671 -10.34 35.98 8.69
CA ALA A 671 -10.68 34.99 7.68
C ALA A 671 -9.52 34.70 6.68
N LEU A 672 -8.83 35.77 6.25
CA LEU A 672 -7.66 35.61 5.36
C LEU A 672 -6.53 34.84 6.04
N LEU A 673 -6.16 35.21 7.26
CA LEU A 673 -5.11 34.53 8.02
C LEU A 673 -5.49 33.09 8.34
N HIS A 674 -6.74 32.83 8.67
CA HIS A 674 -7.27 31.48 8.85
C HIS A 674 -7.11 30.63 7.59
N ASN A 675 -7.57 31.11 6.43
CA ASN A 675 -7.46 30.38 5.16
C ASN A 675 -6.00 30.17 4.73
N MET A 676 -5.13 31.19 4.95
CA MET A 676 -3.69 31.04 4.66
C MET A 676 -3.04 29.97 5.58
N SER A 677 -3.41 29.93 6.85
CA SER A 677 -2.91 28.90 7.78
C SER A 677 -3.37 27.52 7.38
N THR A 678 -4.63 27.36 6.97
CA THR A 678 -5.20 26.09 6.48
C THR A 678 -4.45 25.61 5.25
N LEU A 679 -4.19 26.48 4.29
CA LEU A 679 -3.40 26.16 3.10
C LEU A 679 -1.95 25.75 3.48
N ALA A 680 -1.31 26.55 4.34
CA ALA A 680 0.07 26.27 4.77
C ALA A 680 0.20 24.92 5.46
N ILE A 681 -0.77 24.57 6.32
CA ILE A 681 -0.81 23.25 7.00
C ILE A 681 -1.08 22.14 5.98
N GLY A 682 -2.00 22.36 5.04
CA GLY A 682 -2.28 21.41 3.95
C GLY A 682 -1.02 21.12 3.12
N LEU A 683 -0.34 22.15 2.65
CA LEU A 683 0.91 22.02 1.89
C LEU A 683 2.02 21.33 2.70
N LYS A 684 2.18 21.70 3.98
CA LYS A 684 3.11 21.02 4.88
C LYS A 684 2.76 19.54 5.08
N SER A 685 1.47 19.22 5.13
CA SER A 685 1.00 17.83 5.26
C SER A 685 1.30 16.97 4.03
N MET A 686 1.53 17.58 2.87
CA MET A 686 1.93 16.89 1.63
C MET A 686 3.43 16.58 1.55
N THR A 687 4.26 17.15 2.42
CA THR A 687 5.71 16.88 2.41
C THR A 687 6.02 15.52 3.01
N ASN A 688 7.18 14.97 2.66
CA ASN A 688 7.66 13.70 3.22
C ASN A 688 7.79 13.79 4.76
N LEU A 689 7.64 12.64 5.40
CA LEU A 689 7.67 12.47 6.87
C LEU A 689 9.10 12.21 7.35
N LEU A 690 9.82 11.34 6.64
CA LEU A 690 11.18 10.97 6.99
C LEU A 690 12.20 11.95 6.38
N PRO A 691 13.32 12.23 7.05
CA PRO A 691 14.39 13.06 6.54
C PRO A 691 15.10 12.41 5.35
N GLU A 692 15.61 13.21 4.40
CA GLU A 692 16.29 12.72 3.18
C GLU A 692 17.53 11.84 3.46
N SER A 693 18.15 11.95 4.63
CA SER A 693 19.29 11.12 5.04
C SER A 693 18.90 9.65 5.28
N GLU A 694 17.68 9.37 5.70
CA GLU A 694 17.17 8.00 5.90
C GLU A 694 16.65 7.40 4.59
N GLN A 695 16.30 8.21 3.61
CA GLN A 695 15.88 7.77 2.27
C GLN A 695 17.04 7.16 1.46
N ASN A 696 18.29 7.57 1.74
CA ASN A 696 19.47 7.09 1.02
C ASN A 696 20.13 5.85 1.65
N SER A 697 19.72 5.42 2.82
CA SER A 697 20.24 4.20 3.48
C SER A 697 19.46 2.93 3.07
N ALA A 698 18.32 3.09 2.36
CA ALA A 698 17.50 2.00 1.86
C ALA A 698 17.65 1.75 0.34
N ASN A 699 18.54 2.48 -0.35
CA ASN A 699 18.97 2.29 -1.73
C ASN A 699 20.46 1.85 -1.72
#